data_b3ddb61a3204b4a799c941e7d7ec54e4
#
_entry.id   b3ddb61a3204b4a799c941e7d7ec54e4
#
_cell.length_a   1.000
_cell.length_b   1.000
_cell.length_c   1.000
_cell.angle_alpha   90.00
_cell.angle_beta   90.00
_cell.angle_gamma   90.00
#
_symmetry.space_group_name_H-M   'P 1'
#
loop_
_entity.id
_entity.type
_entity.pdbx_description
1 polymer ?
#
loop_
_entity_poly.entity_id
_entity_poly.type
_entity_poly.pdbx_seq_one_letter_code
_entity_poly.pdbx_strand_id
1 'polypeptide(L)'
;MPQLRAIPWEHCNLVGLTIERTFMNAIRHTLVLVGWTMVAAIPSLAQQHTVAHQWNEQVLEAIRNDFARPTVHARNLYHASILMYDSWAAFDTTQAQTIFLGQTFDGYTCPFDEAALEIPAELDERKEAQEVALSYATYRLVRHRYENSPQAESTMANIYVQMIIQELDTAFTSTDYATYGAPALGNYLAEQLIAYGMNDGSNEANDYANTCYEQLEPNIRPEEPGTNGLVDPNRWQAVELSFAIDQSGELLTETPPFLGPQWGEVSGFALRDSNLTVLERDGCTYNLWHNPGPPVYLDTNEYVGFEDEWKWNHGMVLRWSEHLDPTDGVMWDIGPASLKYDGSIPASDNLDSFYAWENGGLVSWYDENGNFGGQGHEVNPFTGEPYAANMVPRGDYARVIAEFWADGPESETPPGHWYTLLNEFILDGQAGQHRWRGQGPIIEDLEFDVKAYLALGGAMHDCAIAAWSAKGYYDYSRPVSGIRYMAEHGQSSDPDQPNYHPAGLPLIPGWIEMVDDADPLNFFDGEDQTGKVKVRCWKGPDYIEVPLIDEAGVDWILADRWWPYQRPSFVTPPFAGYVSGHSTYSRAAAELLELLTGSEYWPGGLAEWSAPMNQFLVFEDGPSMSFNLQWATFMDASNESALSRMWGGIHPPIDDAPGRRIGKHVGRNAFHYAETIVFPQWAQEFGGDGFLPSDVCSGDFNGDGTRGSGDLILFLTAFGLGWTGPYDLDNSAVIDTQDLLEFLQLWNTECD
;
A
#
# COMPACT_ATOMS: atom_id res chain seq x y z
N MET A 1 -5.96 -52.06 -26.03
CA MET A 1 -6.15 -52.72 -24.72
C MET A 1 -4.80 -53.14 -24.22
N PRO A 2 -4.29 -52.66 -23.12
CA PRO A 2 -4.83 -52.86 -21.77
C PRO A 2 -5.01 -51.56 -20.99
N GLN A 3 -5.86 -51.63 -19.96
CA GLN A 3 -6.25 -50.59 -19.03
C GLN A 3 -5.07 -50.07 -18.19
N LEU A 4 -4.83 -48.76 -18.14
CA LEU A 4 -4.09 -48.10 -17.09
C LEU A 4 -5.09 -47.59 -16.05
N ARG A 5 -4.97 -48.10 -14.82
CA ARG A 5 -5.74 -47.67 -13.64
C ARG A 5 -5.22 -46.29 -13.19
N ALA A 6 -6.13 -45.41 -12.90
CA ALA A 6 -5.87 -44.15 -12.20
C ALA A 6 -5.18 -44.40 -10.86
N ILE A 7 -4.10 -43.71 -10.60
CA ILE A 7 -3.43 -43.64 -9.29
C ILE A 7 -3.97 -42.39 -8.60
N PRO A 8 -4.39 -42.46 -7.32
CA PRO A 8 -4.91 -41.29 -6.60
C PRO A 8 -3.84 -40.22 -6.36
N TRP A 9 -4.21 -38.99 -6.53
CA TRP A 9 -3.39 -37.75 -6.44
C TRP A 9 -2.76 -37.48 -5.05
N GLU A 10 -3.13 -38.20 -4.01
CA GLU A 10 -2.69 -37.92 -2.64
C GLU A 10 -1.22 -38.19 -2.31
N HIS A 11 -0.40 -38.72 -3.24
CA HIS A 11 0.99 -39.10 -2.94
C HIS A 11 2.07 -38.34 -3.71
N CYS A 12 1.69 -37.46 -4.65
CA CYS A 12 2.68 -36.66 -5.40
C CYS A 12 3.06 -35.34 -4.75
N ASN A 13 2.16 -34.73 -3.98
CA ASN A 13 2.40 -33.39 -3.41
C ASN A 13 3.34 -33.36 -2.18
N LEU A 14 3.41 -34.44 -1.42
CA LEU A 14 4.31 -34.51 -0.25
C LEU A 14 5.80 -34.69 -0.63
N VAL A 15 6.10 -35.18 -1.82
CA VAL A 15 7.48 -35.40 -2.28
C VAL A 15 8.03 -34.12 -2.91
N GLY A 16 7.21 -33.32 -3.57
CA GLY A 16 7.60 -32.04 -4.17
C GLY A 16 8.04 -31.02 -3.10
N LEU A 17 7.21 -30.79 -2.09
CA LEU A 17 7.46 -29.82 -1.03
C LEU A 17 8.73 -30.15 -0.19
N THR A 18 9.03 -31.43 0.01
CA THR A 18 10.25 -31.84 0.75
C THR A 18 11.51 -31.67 -0.09
N ILE A 19 11.40 -31.73 -1.43
CA ILE A 19 12.53 -31.49 -2.34
C ILE A 19 12.81 -30.00 -2.47
N GLU A 20 11.82 -29.13 -2.53
CA GLU A 20 12.00 -27.67 -2.57
C GLU A 20 12.66 -27.14 -1.31
N ARG A 21 12.19 -27.51 -0.12
CA ARG A 21 12.84 -27.11 1.16
C ARG A 21 14.29 -27.59 1.25
N THR A 22 14.58 -28.78 0.77
CA THR A 22 15.95 -29.33 0.82
C THR A 22 16.85 -28.68 -0.22
N PHE A 23 16.32 -28.29 -1.39
CA PHE A 23 17.10 -27.67 -2.46
C PHE A 23 17.34 -26.18 -2.18
N MET A 24 16.35 -25.43 -1.70
CA MET A 24 16.49 -24.03 -1.30
C MET A 24 17.44 -23.87 -0.10
N ASN A 25 17.32 -24.70 0.94
CA ASN A 25 18.25 -24.69 2.04
C ASN A 25 19.68 -25.11 1.65
N ALA A 26 19.84 -26.03 0.71
CA ALA A 26 21.16 -26.41 0.19
C ALA A 26 21.80 -25.28 -0.65
N ILE A 27 21.01 -24.52 -1.42
CA ILE A 27 21.51 -23.36 -2.17
C ILE A 27 21.84 -22.22 -1.24
N ARG A 28 21.00 -21.92 -0.23
CA ARG A 28 21.33 -20.92 0.82
C ARG A 28 22.62 -21.23 1.55
N HIS A 29 22.85 -22.47 1.96
CA HIS A 29 24.09 -22.87 2.68
C HIS A 29 25.32 -22.91 1.76
N THR A 30 25.14 -23.14 0.47
CA THR A 30 26.27 -23.19 -0.48
C THR A 30 26.68 -21.78 -0.92
N LEU A 31 25.72 -20.84 -1.06
CA LEU A 31 26.02 -19.44 -1.38
C LEU A 31 26.68 -18.71 -0.19
N VAL A 32 26.26 -18.99 1.04
CA VAL A 32 26.92 -18.43 2.24
C VAL A 32 28.35 -18.98 2.42
N LEU A 33 28.64 -20.23 2.02
CA LEU A 33 29.99 -20.80 2.14
C LEU A 33 30.93 -20.42 0.96
N VAL A 34 30.39 -20.09 -0.21
CA VAL A 34 31.19 -19.63 -1.37
C VAL A 34 31.47 -18.11 -1.30
N GLY A 35 30.59 -17.34 -0.68
CA GLY A 35 30.80 -15.89 -0.44
C GLY A 35 31.97 -15.57 0.50
N TRP A 36 32.38 -16.50 1.34
CA TRP A 36 33.45 -16.26 2.35
C TRP A 36 34.88 -16.52 1.86
N THR A 37 35.09 -16.98 0.62
CA THR A 37 36.44 -17.35 0.14
C THR A 37 37.00 -16.50 -1.00
N MET A 38 36.35 -15.44 -1.47
CA MET A 38 36.88 -14.59 -2.56
C MET A 38 36.63 -13.08 -2.37
N VAL A 39 36.84 -12.53 -1.20
CA VAL A 39 37.05 -11.08 -1.09
C VAL A 39 38.20 -10.82 -0.11
N ALA A 40 39.43 -10.98 -0.62
CA ALA A 40 40.57 -10.28 -0.06
C ALA A 40 41.01 -9.26 -1.11
N ALA A 41 40.73 -7.98 -0.83
CA ALA A 41 41.31 -6.77 -1.33
C ALA A 41 40.30 -5.79 -1.97
N ILE A 42 39.80 -4.95 -1.18
CA ILE A 42 39.75 -3.49 -1.15
C ILE A 42 38.85 -3.18 0.04
N PRO A 43 39.25 -2.43 1.06
CA PRO A 43 38.28 -1.88 1.99
C PRO A 43 37.56 -0.75 1.22
N SER A 44 36.45 -1.05 0.55
CA SER A 44 35.38 -0.08 0.49
C SER A 44 35.09 0.21 1.98
N LEU A 45 35.09 1.45 2.38
CA LEU A 45 34.42 1.85 3.60
C LEU A 45 32.99 1.33 3.47
N ALA A 46 32.72 0.16 4.03
CA ALA A 46 31.35 -0.31 4.16
C ALA A 46 30.65 0.80 4.94
N GLN A 47 29.68 1.42 4.34
CA GLN A 47 28.86 2.44 4.97
C GLN A 47 28.28 1.79 6.23
N GLN A 48 28.60 2.35 7.39
CA GLN A 48 28.14 1.82 8.65
C GLN A 48 26.77 2.44 8.90
N HIS A 49 25.70 1.66 8.67
CA HIS A 49 24.32 2.09 8.95
C HIS A 49 24.19 2.49 10.43
N THR A 50 23.36 3.48 10.71
CA THR A 50 23.02 3.85 12.08
C THR A 50 22.33 2.71 12.80
N VAL A 51 22.35 2.73 14.13
CA VAL A 51 21.61 1.73 14.94
C VAL A 51 20.12 1.81 14.68
N ALA A 52 19.56 3.00 14.40
CA ALA A 52 18.15 3.16 14.02
C ALA A 52 17.84 2.45 12.70
N HIS A 53 18.69 2.63 11.67
CA HIS A 53 18.55 1.94 10.39
C HIS A 53 18.62 0.41 10.57
N GLN A 54 19.61 -0.09 11.32
CA GLN A 54 19.75 -1.51 11.57
C GLN A 54 18.51 -2.10 12.26
N TRP A 55 17.92 -1.41 13.23
CA TRP A 55 16.68 -1.84 13.88
C TRP A 55 15.44 -1.71 13.00
N ASN A 56 15.40 -0.70 12.15
CA ASN A 56 14.32 -0.58 11.16
C ASN A 56 14.31 -1.79 10.22
N GLU A 57 15.49 -2.23 9.73
CA GLU A 57 15.58 -3.46 8.93
C GLU A 57 15.12 -4.71 9.71
N GLN A 58 15.36 -4.78 11.03
CA GLN A 58 14.81 -5.87 11.83
C GLN A 58 13.28 -5.82 11.94
N VAL A 59 12.68 -4.62 11.98
CA VAL A 59 11.22 -4.47 11.97
C VAL A 59 10.65 -4.88 10.59
N LEU A 60 11.28 -4.47 9.49
CA LEU A 60 10.88 -4.86 8.14
C LEU A 60 11.00 -6.37 7.92
N GLU A 61 12.08 -6.99 8.40
CA GLU A 61 12.23 -8.44 8.34
C GLU A 61 11.20 -9.18 9.21
N ALA A 62 10.84 -8.62 10.36
CA ALA A 62 9.76 -9.16 11.18
C ALA A 62 8.40 -9.10 10.45
N ILE A 63 8.14 -8.05 9.67
CA ILE A 63 6.95 -7.91 8.83
C ILE A 63 6.94 -8.96 7.72
N ARG A 64 8.07 -9.20 7.03
CA ARG A 64 8.19 -10.24 5.99
C ARG A 64 7.91 -11.65 6.53
N ASN A 65 8.11 -11.84 7.82
CA ASN A 65 7.90 -13.10 8.55
C ASN A 65 6.52 -13.20 9.23
N ASP A 66 5.62 -12.22 9.06
CA ASP A 66 4.30 -12.15 9.69
C ASP A 66 3.17 -12.47 8.69
N PHE A 67 1.91 -12.42 9.16
CA PHE A 67 0.73 -12.40 8.30
C PHE A 67 0.64 -11.11 7.49
N ALA A 68 0.03 -11.14 6.30
CA ALA A 68 -0.19 -9.94 5.47
C ALA A 68 -1.23 -9.00 6.09
N ARG A 69 -0.81 -8.18 7.05
CA ARG A 69 -1.67 -7.26 7.82
C ARG A 69 -1.21 -5.79 7.69
N PRO A 70 -1.40 -5.14 6.52
CA PRO A 70 -0.86 -3.79 6.26
C PRO A 70 -1.19 -2.74 7.32
N THR A 71 -2.38 -2.81 7.91
CA THR A 71 -2.81 -1.91 8.99
C THR A 71 -1.99 -2.12 10.27
N VAL A 72 -1.82 -3.37 10.67
CA VAL A 72 -1.02 -3.75 11.84
C VAL A 72 0.44 -3.37 11.63
N HIS A 73 0.96 -3.61 10.42
CA HIS A 73 2.34 -3.30 10.07
C HIS A 73 2.61 -1.80 10.05
N ALA A 74 1.71 -0.99 9.50
CA ALA A 74 1.82 0.47 9.55
C ALA A 74 1.88 0.98 10.99
N ARG A 75 1.01 0.45 11.87
CA ARG A 75 1.02 0.76 13.30
C ARG A 75 2.29 0.28 14.00
N ASN A 76 2.81 -0.89 13.67
CA ASN A 76 4.05 -1.43 14.24
C ASN A 76 5.27 -0.60 13.86
N LEU A 77 5.36 -0.18 12.59
CA LEU A 77 6.39 0.73 12.09
C LEU A 77 6.33 2.09 12.80
N TYR A 78 5.14 2.67 12.94
CA TYR A 78 4.94 3.93 13.66
C TYR A 78 5.34 3.82 15.13
N HIS A 79 4.89 2.80 15.84
CA HIS A 79 5.25 2.60 17.24
C HIS A 79 6.77 2.33 17.42
N ALA A 80 7.39 1.61 16.51
CA ALA A 80 8.85 1.46 16.51
C ALA A 80 9.54 2.80 16.31
N SER A 81 9.03 3.63 15.40
CA SER A 81 9.56 4.98 15.16
C SER A 81 9.42 5.90 16.37
N ILE A 82 8.30 5.81 17.12
CA ILE A 82 8.14 6.52 18.41
C ILE A 82 9.24 6.10 19.39
N LEU A 83 9.47 4.78 19.54
CA LEU A 83 10.48 4.27 20.46
C LEU A 83 11.88 4.73 20.08
N MET A 84 12.22 4.68 18.79
CA MET A 84 13.51 5.12 18.27
C MET A 84 13.70 6.62 18.51
N TYR A 85 12.71 7.41 18.16
CA TYR A 85 12.77 8.86 18.31
C TYR A 85 12.82 9.30 19.77
N ASP A 86 11.93 8.80 20.64
CA ASP A 86 11.90 9.19 22.06
C ASP A 86 13.12 8.70 22.84
N SER A 87 13.69 7.53 22.47
CA SER A 87 14.96 7.05 23.01
C SER A 87 16.12 7.99 22.67
N TRP A 88 16.14 8.55 21.47
CA TRP A 88 17.10 9.55 21.04
C TRP A 88 16.84 10.90 21.72
N ALA A 89 15.59 11.37 21.71
CA ALA A 89 15.20 12.68 22.23
C ALA A 89 15.40 12.83 23.74
N ALA A 90 15.26 11.73 24.51
CA ALA A 90 15.45 11.74 25.96
C ALA A 90 16.89 12.14 26.39
N PHE A 91 17.87 11.94 25.54
CA PHE A 91 19.26 12.33 25.75
C PHE A 91 19.65 13.56 24.92
N ASP A 92 18.76 14.12 24.11
CA ASP A 92 19.04 15.33 23.34
C ASP A 92 19.10 16.56 24.25
N THR A 93 20.06 17.45 23.95
CA THR A 93 20.25 18.72 24.69
C THR A 93 19.89 19.94 23.85
N THR A 94 19.38 19.72 22.64
CA THR A 94 19.07 20.80 21.67
C THR A 94 17.60 21.22 21.66
N GLN A 95 16.78 20.71 22.57
CA GLN A 95 15.35 21.00 22.75
C GLN A 95 14.38 20.20 21.84
N ALA A 96 14.77 19.02 21.35
CA ALA A 96 13.81 18.08 20.78
C ALA A 96 12.73 17.73 21.82
N GLN A 97 11.47 17.71 21.39
CA GLN A 97 10.36 17.28 22.26
C GLN A 97 10.11 15.78 22.06
N THR A 98 9.93 15.05 23.15
CA THR A 98 9.43 13.69 23.10
C THR A 98 7.96 13.69 22.66
N ILE A 99 7.55 12.68 21.90
CA ILE A 99 6.15 12.54 21.47
C ILE A 99 5.31 11.74 22.48
N PHE A 100 5.90 10.74 23.14
CA PHE A 100 5.21 9.82 24.03
C PHE A 100 5.77 9.87 25.45
N LEU A 101 7.07 9.86 25.62
CA LEU A 101 7.76 9.87 26.92
C LEU A 101 7.50 11.18 27.65
N GLY A 102 6.88 11.11 28.84
CA GLY A 102 6.49 12.30 29.63
C GLY A 102 5.25 13.02 29.14
N GLN A 103 4.60 12.52 28.08
CA GLN A 103 3.44 13.16 27.44
C GLN A 103 2.13 12.44 27.78
N THR A 104 1.02 13.09 27.50
CA THR A 104 -0.30 12.47 27.45
C THR A 104 -0.68 12.29 25.99
N PHE A 105 -0.81 11.05 25.56
CA PHE A 105 -1.10 10.67 24.21
C PHE A 105 -2.44 9.93 24.18
N ASP A 106 -3.45 10.53 23.56
CA ASP A 106 -4.81 10.01 23.48
C ASP A 106 -5.37 9.50 24.83
N GLY A 107 -5.24 10.33 25.87
CA GLY A 107 -5.72 10.01 27.22
C GLY A 107 -4.82 9.05 28.03
N TYR A 108 -3.82 8.46 27.44
CA TYR A 108 -2.78 7.69 28.14
C TYR A 108 -1.62 8.60 28.51
N THR A 109 -1.22 8.64 29.77
CA THR A 109 -0.04 9.39 30.22
C THR A 109 1.12 8.43 30.44
N CYS A 110 2.25 8.66 29.76
CA CYS A 110 3.51 7.98 30.02
C CYS A 110 4.30 8.79 31.04
N PRO A 111 4.41 8.38 32.32
CA PRO A 111 5.13 9.15 33.32
C PRO A 111 6.63 9.19 33.01
N PHE A 112 7.27 10.34 33.20
CA PHE A 112 8.71 10.46 33.05
C PHE A 112 9.26 11.53 34.02
N ASP A 113 10.29 11.16 34.76
CA ASP A 113 11.03 12.09 35.60
C ASP A 113 12.39 12.39 34.94
N GLU A 114 12.42 13.43 34.13
CA GLU A 114 13.61 13.86 33.40
C GLU A 114 14.81 14.10 34.35
N ALA A 115 14.53 14.61 35.56
CA ALA A 115 15.59 14.88 36.53
C ALA A 115 16.24 13.60 37.12
N ALA A 116 15.57 12.47 36.99
CA ALA A 116 16.10 11.19 37.44
C ALA A 116 16.97 10.49 36.37
N LEU A 117 16.92 10.93 35.11
CA LEU A 117 17.75 10.39 34.04
C LEU A 117 19.10 11.11 34.01
N GLU A 118 20.20 10.35 34.11
CA GLU A 118 21.55 10.91 33.94
C GLU A 118 21.87 11.06 32.44
N ILE A 119 22.02 12.31 31.98
CA ILE A 119 22.41 12.64 30.60
C ILE A 119 23.95 12.78 30.55
N PRO A 120 24.67 11.96 29.77
CA PRO A 120 26.10 12.07 29.64
C PRO A 120 26.54 13.44 29.10
N ALA A 121 27.58 14.02 29.68
CA ALA A 121 28.11 15.32 29.24
C ALA A 121 28.87 15.25 27.92
N GLU A 122 29.60 14.16 27.72
CA GLU A 122 30.40 13.94 26.51
C GLU A 122 29.50 13.44 25.38
N LEU A 123 29.74 13.94 24.14
CA LEU A 123 28.90 13.64 22.98
C LEU A 123 28.88 12.15 22.62
N ASP A 124 30.04 11.50 22.64
CA ASP A 124 30.16 10.09 22.27
C ASP A 124 29.40 9.19 23.27
N GLU A 125 29.53 9.47 24.57
CA GLU A 125 28.81 8.74 25.63
C GLU A 125 27.29 8.96 25.54
N ARG A 126 26.88 10.14 25.08
CA ARG A 126 25.46 10.46 24.87
C ARG A 126 24.89 9.70 23.65
N LYS A 127 25.63 9.63 22.56
CA LYS A 127 25.26 8.81 21.40
C LYS A 127 25.14 7.34 21.77
N GLU A 128 26.11 6.81 22.51
CA GLU A 128 26.03 5.44 23.01
C GLU A 128 24.77 5.23 23.87
N ALA A 129 24.41 6.18 24.73
CA ALA A 129 23.19 6.09 25.54
C ALA A 129 21.92 6.10 24.68
N GLN A 130 21.86 6.93 23.62
CA GLN A 130 20.79 6.96 22.65
C GLN A 130 20.62 5.62 21.92
N GLU A 131 21.70 5.09 21.39
CA GLU A 131 21.74 3.81 20.67
C GLU A 131 21.35 2.62 21.55
N VAL A 132 21.82 2.59 22.79
CA VAL A 132 21.47 1.55 23.77
C VAL A 132 19.99 1.62 24.14
N ALA A 133 19.45 2.80 24.46
CA ALA A 133 18.03 2.96 24.80
C ALA A 133 17.13 2.55 23.63
N LEU A 134 17.42 3.03 22.40
CA LEU A 134 16.73 2.68 21.18
C LEU A 134 16.72 1.17 20.93
N SER A 135 17.86 0.51 21.11
CA SER A 135 18.01 -0.93 20.89
C SER A 135 17.16 -1.76 21.85
N TYR A 136 17.19 -1.45 23.15
CA TYR A 136 16.34 -2.14 24.12
C TYR A 136 14.86 -1.89 23.86
N ALA A 137 14.48 -0.66 23.54
CA ALA A 137 13.09 -0.29 23.26
C ALA A 137 12.54 -1.07 22.05
N THR A 138 13.23 -1.02 20.92
CA THR A 138 12.80 -1.70 19.68
C THR A 138 12.83 -3.22 19.82
N TYR A 139 13.89 -3.78 20.47
CA TYR A 139 13.96 -5.21 20.76
C TYR A 139 12.73 -5.72 21.53
N ARG A 140 12.30 -4.99 22.57
CA ARG A 140 11.13 -5.38 23.38
C ARG A 140 9.84 -5.31 22.60
N LEU A 141 9.65 -4.26 21.79
CA LEU A 141 8.45 -4.10 20.97
C LEU A 141 8.35 -5.20 19.92
N VAL A 142 9.41 -5.43 19.13
CA VAL A 142 9.43 -6.46 18.09
C VAL A 142 9.21 -7.84 18.71
N ARG A 143 9.88 -8.15 19.80
CA ARG A 143 9.66 -9.41 20.51
C ARG A 143 8.20 -9.58 20.91
N HIS A 144 7.56 -8.55 21.51
CA HIS A 144 6.18 -8.63 21.97
C HIS A 144 5.19 -8.86 20.81
N ARG A 145 5.35 -8.14 19.70
CA ARG A 145 4.38 -8.14 18.61
C ARG A 145 4.52 -9.28 17.62
N TYR A 146 5.71 -9.84 17.50
CA TYR A 146 6.03 -10.88 16.52
C TYR A 146 6.38 -12.25 17.13
N GLU A 147 6.25 -12.44 18.44
CA GLU A 147 6.53 -13.73 19.07
C GLU A 147 5.52 -14.83 18.69
N ASN A 148 4.34 -14.45 18.15
CA ASN A 148 3.30 -15.35 17.66
C ASN A 148 3.13 -15.33 16.15
N SER A 149 4.00 -14.65 15.42
CA SER A 149 4.01 -14.63 13.95
C SER A 149 4.33 -16.03 13.40
N PRO A 150 3.89 -16.36 12.17
CA PRO A 150 4.16 -17.66 11.56
C PRO A 150 5.64 -18.06 11.56
N GLN A 151 6.56 -17.10 11.32
CA GLN A 151 8.01 -17.34 11.38
C GLN A 151 8.68 -16.68 12.58
N ALA A 152 8.02 -16.72 13.74
CA ALA A 152 8.52 -16.12 14.98
C ALA A 152 9.94 -16.59 15.36
N GLU A 153 10.29 -17.87 15.11
CA GLU A 153 11.65 -18.38 15.40
C GLU A 153 12.72 -17.61 14.63
N SER A 154 12.48 -17.30 13.35
CA SER A 154 13.41 -16.53 12.52
C SER A 154 13.53 -15.10 13.04
N THR A 155 12.40 -14.44 13.27
CA THR A 155 12.36 -13.07 13.79
C THR A 155 13.08 -12.97 15.17
N MET A 156 12.74 -13.88 16.10
CA MET A 156 13.37 -13.88 17.43
C MET A 156 14.89 -14.13 17.36
N ALA A 157 15.34 -15.00 16.43
CA ALA A 157 16.77 -15.23 16.22
C ALA A 157 17.47 -13.97 15.65
N ASN A 158 16.86 -13.30 14.69
CA ASN A 158 17.42 -12.10 14.05
C ASN A 158 17.59 -10.95 15.06
N ILE A 159 16.55 -10.60 15.82
CA ILE A 159 16.65 -9.54 16.84
C ILE A 159 17.59 -9.90 17.99
N TYR A 160 17.69 -11.19 18.34
CA TYR A 160 18.68 -11.65 19.34
C TYR A 160 20.11 -11.47 18.82
N VAL A 161 20.38 -11.81 17.55
CA VAL A 161 21.68 -11.60 16.92
C VAL A 161 22.02 -10.11 16.85
N GLN A 162 21.03 -9.25 16.54
CA GLN A 162 21.21 -7.80 16.50
C GLN A 162 21.67 -7.25 17.87
N MET A 163 21.05 -7.71 18.97
CA MET A 163 21.47 -7.33 20.34
C MET A 163 22.90 -7.79 20.64
N ILE A 164 23.29 -9.00 20.21
CA ILE A 164 24.66 -9.53 20.40
C ILE A 164 25.68 -8.72 19.60
N ILE A 165 25.37 -8.34 18.36
CA ILE A 165 26.27 -7.52 17.51
C ILE A 165 26.55 -6.18 18.18
N GLN A 166 25.58 -5.64 18.90
CA GLN A 166 25.69 -4.40 19.66
C GLN A 166 26.25 -4.60 21.09
N GLU A 167 26.69 -5.81 21.45
CA GLU A 167 27.21 -6.17 22.76
C GLU A 167 26.22 -5.93 23.92
N LEU A 168 24.90 -6.05 23.68
CA LEU A 168 23.83 -5.80 24.64
C LEU A 168 23.30 -7.09 25.28
N ASP A 169 23.00 -7.03 26.59
CA ASP A 169 22.47 -8.16 27.36
C ASP A 169 20.97 -8.30 27.24
N THR A 170 20.49 -9.28 26.47
CA THR A 170 19.04 -9.56 26.26
C THR A 170 18.33 -10.01 27.55
N ALA A 171 19.05 -10.46 28.57
CA ALA A 171 18.48 -10.86 29.87
C ALA A 171 18.20 -9.65 30.79
N PHE A 172 18.76 -8.47 30.48
CA PHE A 172 18.52 -7.26 31.26
C PHE A 172 17.08 -6.72 31.00
N THR A 173 16.24 -6.70 32.03
CA THR A 173 14.82 -6.35 31.92
C THR A 173 14.35 -5.22 32.86
N SER A 174 15.28 -4.62 33.62
CA SER A 174 14.93 -3.52 34.53
C SER A 174 14.36 -2.31 33.75
N THR A 175 13.35 -1.68 34.33
CA THR A 175 12.75 -0.42 33.84
C THR A 175 13.12 0.77 34.74
N ASP A 176 13.96 0.58 35.75
CA ASP A 176 14.44 1.62 36.68
C ASP A 176 15.56 2.44 36.02
N TYR A 177 15.19 3.37 35.15
CA TYR A 177 16.13 4.22 34.43
C TYR A 177 16.88 5.20 35.32
N ALA A 178 16.33 5.54 36.51
CA ALA A 178 17.04 6.35 37.48
C ALA A 178 18.29 5.65 38.06
N THR A 179 18.26 4.32 38.11
CA THR A 179 19.38 3.51 38.65
C THR A 179 20.30 2.98 37.54
N TYR A 180 19.72 2.60 36.39
CA TYR A 180 20.43 1.87 35.35
C TYR A 180 20.55 2.61 34.00
N GLY A 181 20.08 3.85 33.90
CA GLY A 181 20.25 4.69 32.71
C GLY A 181 19.60 4.16 31.44
N ALA A 182 20.31 4.28 30.32
CA ALA A 182 19.83 4.04 28.98
C ALA A 182 19.16 2.66 28.73
N PRO A 183 19.75 1.51 29.11
CA PRO A 183 19.10 0.21 28.87
C PRO A 183 17.78 0.06 29.62
N ALA A 184 17.66 0.63 30.80
CA ALA A 184 16.42 0.61 31.58
C ALA A 184 15.39 1.59 31.03
N LEU A 185 15.81 2.74 30.49
CA LEU A 185 14.92 3.68 29.79
C LEU A 185 14.29 3.01 28.56
N GLY A 186 15.09 2.31 27.74
CA GLY A 186 14.54 1.59 26.57
C GLY A 186 13.50 0.54 26.96
N ASN A 187 13.80 -0.29 27.99
CA ASN A 187 12.84 -1.25 28.53
C ASN A 187 11.56 -0.56 29.06
N TYR A 188 11.72 0.56 29.78
CA TYR A 188 10.60 1.34 30.33
C TYR A 188 9.71 1.90 29.22
N LEU A 189 10.30 2.54 28.23
CA LEU A 189 9.58 3.14 27.11
C LEU A 189 8.79 2.10 26.34
N ALA A 190 9.40 0.94 26.04
CA ALA A 190 8.69 -0.16 25.39
C ALA A 190 7.53 -0.70 26.24
N GLU A 191 7.70 -0.87 27.56
CA GLU A 191 6.64 -1.33 28.46
C GLU A 191 5.44 -0.36 28.43
N GLN A 192 5.71 0.95 28.47
CA GLN A 192 4.66 1.97 28.44
C GLN A 192 3.95 2.00 27.10
N LEU A 193 4.69 1.93 25.98
CA LEU A 193 4.08 1.96 24.64
C LEU A 193 3.27 0.70 24.33
N ILE A 194 3.71 -0.48 24.77
CA ILE A 194 2.95 -1.71 24.69
C ILE A 194 1.64 -1.59 25.48
N ALA A 195 1.71 -1.05 26.74
CA ALA A 195 0.52 -0.86 27.57
C ALA A 195 -0.47 0.13 26.94
N TYR A 196 -0.01 1.19 26.30
CA TYR A 196 -0.83 2.10 25.51
C TYR A 196 -1.48 1.35 24.33
N GLY A 197 -0.70 0.62 23.54
CA GLY A 197 -1.16 -0.08 22.35
C GLY A 197 -2.25 -1.12 22.61
N MET A 198 -2.31 -1.68 23.81
CA MET A 198 -3.43 -2.57 24.19
C MET A 198 -4.79 -1.88 24.23
N ASN A 199 -4.83 -0.53 24.19
CA ASN A 199 -6.04 0.27 24.35
C ASN A 199 -6.20 1.37 23.29
N ASP A 200 -5.40 1.40 22.26
CA ASP A 200 -5.37 2.44 21.22
C ASP A 200 -6.44 2.29 20.12
N GLY A 201 -7.40 1.41 20.30
CA GLY A 201 -8.48 1.14 19.34
C GLY A 201 -8.17 0.00 18.34
N SER A 202 -6.94 -0.47 18.24
CA SER A 202 -6.55 -1.56 17.33
C SER A 202 -7.10 -2.94 17.71
N ASN A 203 -7.49 -3.11 18.97
CA ASN A 203 -7.88 -4.40 19.54
C ASN A 203 -6.72 -5.43 19.61
N GLU A 204 -5.47 -4.95 19.81
CA GLU A 204 -4.28 -5.80 19.94
C GLU A 204 -4.44 -6.88 21.02
N ALA A 205 -5.10 -6.56 22.14
CA ALA A 205 -5.35 -7.50 23.24
C ALA A 205 -6.18 -8.75 22.83
N ASN A 206 -6.89 -8.67 21.70
CA ASN A 206 -7.69 -9.78 21.13
C ASN A 206 -7.21 -10.12 19.70
N ASP A 207 -5.92 -10.01 19.45
CA ASP A 207 -5.29 -10.31 18.14
C ASP A 207 -5.99 -9.60 16.97
N TYR A 208 -6.32 -8.31 17.16
CA TYR A 208 -6.92 -7.43 16.15
C TYR A 208 -8.29 -7.93 15.62
N ALA A 209 -8.97 -8.79 16.34
CA ALA A 209 -10.26 -9.34 15.95
C ALA A 209 -11.30 -8.24 15.68
N ASN A 210 -12.19 -8.49 14.71
CA ASN A 210 -13.28 -7.59 14.37
C ASN A 210 -14.20 -7.36 15.60
N THR A 211 -14.65 -6.13 15.78
CA THR A 211 -15.46 -5.73 16.94
C THR A 211 -16.95 -5.73 16.64
N CYS A 212 -17.36 -5.38 15.42
CA CYS A 212 -18.77 -5.27 15.03
C CYS A 212 -19.06 -5.79 13.61
N TYR A 213 -18.16 -5.63 12.67
CA TYR A 213 -18.38 -6.00 11.26
C TYR A 213 -18.72 -7.48 11.09
N GLU A 214 -19.77 -7.75 10.30
CA GLU A 214 -20.13 -9.09 9.85
C GLU A 214 -20.24 -9.09 8.32
N GLN A 215 -19.61 -10.08 7.67
CA GLN A 215 -19.74 -10.29 6.24
C GLN A 215 -21.18 -10.71 5.90
N LEU A 216 -21.77 -10.07 4.89
CA LEU A 216 -23.14 -10.34 4.46
C LEU A 216 -23.21 -11.30 3.27
N GLU A 217 -22.24 -11.19 2.36
CA GLU A 217 -22.22 -11.96 1.13
C GLU A 217 -21.55 -13.33 1.31
N PRO A 218 -21.96 -14.36 0.54
CA PRO A 218 -21.29 -15.65 0.56
C PRO A 218 -19.85 -15.54 0.08
N ASN A 219 -18.99 -16.45 0.50
CA ASN A 219 -17.61 -16.50 0.03
C ASN A 219 -17.54 -16.76 -1.47
N ILE A 220 -16.65 -16.05 -2.17
CA ILE A 220 -16.30 -16.43 -3.54
C ILE A 220 -15.25 -17.54 -3.51
N ARG A 221 -15.43 -18.55 -4.38
CA ARG A 221 -14.45 -19.64 -4.64
C ARG A 221 -13.89 -19.47 -6.03
N PRO A 222 -12.76 -18.77 -6.20
CA PRO A 222 -12.22 -18.47 -7.52
C PRO A 222 -11.87 -19.71 -8.35
N GLU A 223 -11.64 -20.86 -7.73
CA GLU A 223 -11.41 -22.17 -8.37
C GLU A 223 -12.67 -22.70 -9.08
N GLU A 224 -13.86 -22.20 -8.70
CA GLU A 224 -15.14 -22.50 -9.34
C GLU A 224 -15.56 -21.34 -10.26
N PRO A 225 -16.40 -21.58 -11.30
CA PRO A 225 -16.92 -20.50 -12.14
C PRO A 225 -17.91 -19.62 -11.37
N GLY A 226 -17.98 -18.33 -11.71
CA GLY A 226 -18.94 -17.37 -11.18
C GLY A 226 -18.60 -16.83 -9.79
N THR A 227 -19.63 -16.36 -9.08
CA THR A 227 -19.53 -15.62 -7.81
C THR A 227 -20.00 -16.44 -6.61
N ASN A 228 -20.41 -17.67 -6.80
CA ASN A 228 -20.96 -18.55 -5.75
C ASN A 228 -22.21 -17.98 -5.04
N GLY A 229 -23.02 -17.20 -5.79
CA GLY A 229 -24.30 -16.70 -5.32
C GLY A 229 -24.26 -15.32 -4.69
N LEU A 230 -23.38 -14.45 -5.13
CA LEU A 230 -23.34 -13.02 -4.77
C LEU A 230 -24.72 -12.37 -4.98
N VAL A 231 -25.24 -11.72 -3.95
CA VAL A 231 -26.54 -11.06 -3.97
C VAL A 231 -26.41 -9.59 -4.30
N ASP A 232 -25.54 -8.86 -3.61
CA ASP A 232 -25.25 -7.45 -3.88
C ASP A 232 -23.83 -7.30 -4.47
N PRO A 233 -23.71 -7.02 -5.78
CA PRO A 233 -22.43 -6.89 -6.47
C PRO A 233 -21.58 -5.70 -5.97
N ASN A 234 -22.16 -4.83 -5.16
CA ASN A 234 -21.47 -3.70 -4.58
C ASN A 234 -20.77 -4.04 -3.26
N ARG A 235 -21.07 -5.23 -2.70
CA ARG A 235 -20.51 -5.68 -1.41
C ARG A 235 -19.32 -6.60 -1.59
N TRP A 236 -18.43 -6.55 -0.61
CA TRP A 236 -17.25 -7.40 -0.56
C TRP A 236 -17.59 -8.87 -0.25
N GLN A 237 -16.86 -9.79 -0.88
CA GLN A 237 -16.88 -11.22 -0.61
C GLN A 237 -15.51 -11.67 -0.10
N ALA A 238 -15.47 -12.47 0.96
CA ALA A 238 -14.25 -13.17 1.34
C ALA A 238 -13.89 -14.25 0.30
N VAL A 239 -12.61 -14.47 0.10
CA VAL A 239 -12.09 -15.49 -0.81
C VAL A 239 -11.85 -16.78 -0.06
N GLU A 240 -12.59 -17.83 -0.42
CA GLU A 240 -12.41 -19.18 0.09
C GLU A 240 -11.61 -19.99 -0.93
N LEU A 241 -10.43 -20.42 -0.54
CA LEU A 241 -9.52 -21.21 -1.38
C LEU A 241 -9.36 -22.61 -0.79
N SER A 242 -9.22 -23.61 -1.67
CA SER A 242 -8.88 -24.98 -1.24
C SER A 242 -7.45 -25.06 -0.70
N PHE A 243 -6.60 -24.10 -1.10
CA PHE A 243 -5.21 -23.97 -0.68
C PHE A 243 -4.84 -22.49 -0.61
N ALA A 244 -4.72 -21.93 0.58
CA ALA A 244 -4.30 -20.57 0.81
C ALA A 244 -2.97 -20.53 1.58
N ILE A 245 -2.07 -19.64 1.19
CA ILE A 245 -0.78 -19.41 1.84
C ILE A 245 -0.73 -17.93 2.20
N ASP A 246 -0.28 -17.63 3.41
CA ASP A 246 -0.08 -16.25 3.84
C ASP A 246 1.24 -15.66 3.32
N GLN A 247 1.51 -14.41 3.69
CA GLN A 247 2.71 -13.69 3.32
C GLN A 247 4.00 -14.38 3.80
N SER A 248 3.97 -15.03 4.97
CA SER A 248 5.13 -15.73 5.52
C SER A 248 5.40 -17.10 4.87
N GLY A 249 4.48 -17.57 3.99
CA GLY A 249 4.55 -18.87 3.33
C GLY A 249 3.91 -20.01 4.13
N GLU A 250 3.16 -19.74 5.21
CA GLU A 250 2.45 -20.74 6.00
C GLU A 250 1.05 -21.00 5.44
N LEU A 251 0.58 -22.25 5.56
CA LEU A 251 -0.73 -22.68 5.09
C LEU A 251 -1.83 -22.13 5.99
N LEU A 252 -2.76 -21.37 5.42
CA LEU A 252 -3.99 -20.96 6.09
C LEU A 252 -4.99 -22.13 6.12
N THR A 253 -5.62 -22.36 7.28
CA THR A 253 -6.58 -23.45 7.49
C THR A 253 -8.02 -22.98 7.44
N GLU A 254 -8.26 -21.68 7.42
CA GLU A 254 -9.58 -21.04 7.41
C GLU A 254 -9.60 -19.89 6.42
N THR A 255 -10.79 -19.55 5.92
CA THR A 255 -10.98 -18.35 5.08
C THR A 255 -10.64 -17.10 5.90
N PRO A 256 -9.71 -16.25 5.44
CA PRO A 256 -9.36 -15.04 6.16
C PRO A 256 -10.59 -14.14 6.32
N PRO A 257 -10.91 -13.70 7.54
CA PRO A 257 -11.97 -12.71 7.75
C PRO A 257 -11.55 -11.33 7.21
N PHE A 258 -12.50 -10.41 7.10
CA PHE A 258 -12.18 -9.01 6.77
C PHE A 258 -11.17 -8.46 7.78
N LEU A 259 -10.02 -8.02 7.29
CA LEU A 259 -8.93 -7.48 8.10
C LEU A 259 -9.22 -6.01 8.45
N GLY A 260 -9.36 -5.70 9.73
CA GLY A 260 -9.38 -4.37 10.29
C GLY A 260 -10.54 -3.45 9.87
N PRO A 261 -11.80 -3.93 9.77
CA PRO A 261 -12.93 -3.06 9.42
C PRO A 261 -13.19 -1.97 10.47
N GLN A 262 -12.67 -2.13 11.70
CA GLN A 262 -12.76 -1.18 12.80
C GLN A 262 -11.56 -0.20 12.85
N TRP A 263 -10.66 -0.20 11.88
CA TRP A 263 -9.39 0.54 11.99
C TRP A 263 -9.55 2.06 12.08
N GLY A 264 -10.72 2.59 11.73
CA GLY A 264 -11.09 3.98 11.98
C GLY A 264 -11.14 4.39 13.46
N GLU A 265 -11.21 3.42 14.38
CA GLU A 265 -11.20 3.64 15.83
C GLU A 265 -9.78 3.78 16.42
N VAL A 266 -8.75 3.49 15.60
CA VAL A 266 -7.35 3.53 16.07
C VAL A 266 -6.90 4.98 16.24
N SER A 267 -6.17 5.24 17.32
CA SER A 267 -5.59 6.55 17.60
C SER A 267 -4.56 6.96 16.56
N GLY A 268 -4.79 8.06 15.86
CA GLY A 268 -3.92 8.55 14.78
C GLY A 268 -2.73 9.38 15.27
N PHE A 269 -1.83 9.70 14.34
CA PHE A 269 -0.68 10.58 14.58
C PHE A 269 -1.03 12.05 14.37
N ALA A 270 -1.47 12.41 13.15
CA ALA A 270 -1.77 13.79 12.74
C ALA A 270 -3.23 13.99 12.30
N LEU A 271 -4.06 12.95 12.41
CA LEU A 271 -5.49 13.03 12.10
C LEU A 271 -6.20 13.99 13.05
N ARG A 272 -7.17 14.75 12.54
CA ARG A 272 -7.91 15.76 13.31
C ARG A 272 -9.41 15.49 13.26
N ASP A 273 -10.11 15.86 14.31
CA ASP A 273 -11.58 15.76 14.39
C ASP A 273 -12.30 16.47 13.22
N SER A 274 -11.69 17.51 12.65
CA SER A 274 -12.21 18.19 11.45
C SER A 274 -12.25 17.30 10.19
N ASN A 275 -11.47 16.24 10.16
CA ASN A 275 -11.45 15.26 9.07
C ASN A 275 -12.28 14.00 9.37
N LEU A 276 -12.95 13.97 10.53
CA LEU A 276 -13.72 12.82 10.99
C LEU A 276 -15.19 12.96 10.59
N THR A 277 -15.73 11.92 9.96
CA THR A 277 -17.14 11.72 9.72
C THR A 277 -17.62 10.45 10.41
N VAL A 278 -18.60 10.51 11.27
CA VAL A 278 -19.14 9.34 11.95
C VAL A 278 -20.41 8.89 11.25
N LEU A 279 -20.42 7.66 10.75
CA LEU A 279 -21.53 7.08 10.00
C LEU A 279 -21.93 5.71 10.58
N GLU A 280 -23.18 5.31 10.32
CA GLU A 280 -23.70 4.01 10.74
C GLU A 280 -24.04 3.15 9.53
N ARG A 281 -23.68 1.85 9.58
CA ARG A 281 -24.07 0.85 8.60
C ARG A 281 -24.23 -0.52 9.27
N ASP A 282 -25.31 -1.22 8.96
CA ASP A 282 -25.59 -2.58 9.42
C ASP A 282 -25.53 -2.75 10.96
N GLY A 283 -25.84 -1.68 11.71
CA GLY A 283 -25.81 -1.65 13.18
C GLY A 283 -24.43 -1.39 13.79
N CYS A 284 -23.41 -1.13 12.97
CA CYS A 284 -22.08 -0.71 13.41
C CYS A 284 -21.87 0.78 13.15
N THR A 285 -21.15 1.43 14.06
CA THR A 285 -20.69 2.81 13.90
C THR A 285 -19.28 2.79 13.32
N TYR A 286 -19.00 3.67 12.37
CA TYR A 286 -17.70 3.79 11.70
C TYR A 286 -17.20 5.23 11.79
N ASN A 287 -15.96 5.39 12.22
CA ASN A 287 -15.23 6.65 12.19
C ASN A 287 -14.48 6.75 10.86
N LEU A 288 -14.99 7.56 9.92
CA LEU A 288 -14.37 7.77 8.62
C LEU A 288 -13.48 9.02 8.66
N TRP A 289 -12.20 8.81 8.46
CA TRP A 289 -11.22 9.88 8.35
C TRP A 289 -11.00 10.26 6.89
N HIS A 290 -11.00 11.56 6.58
CA HIS A 290 -10.90 12.05 5.19
C HIS A 290 -11.90 11.35 4.27
N ASN A 291 -13.18 11.32 4.65
CA ASN A 291 -14.23 10.61 3.93
C ASN A 291 -14.25 10.96 2.44
N PRO A 292 -13.93 10.03 1.52
CA PRO A 292 -13.86 10.32 0.08
C PRO A 292 -15.22 10.43 -0.61
N GLY A 293 -16.31 10.23 0.12
CA GLY A 293 -17.64 10.03 -0.44
C GLY A 293 -17.87 8.59 -0.96
N PRO A 294 -19.07 8.25 -1.39
CA PRO A 294 -19.39 6.90 -1.86
C PRO A 294 -18.74 6.58 -3.21
N PRO A 295 -18.35 5.30 -3.43
CA PRO A 295 -18.01 4.84 -4.77
C PRO A 295 -19.23 4.80 -5.67
N VAL A 296 -19.00 4.55 -6.96
CA VAL A 296 -20.08 4.27 -7.91
C VAL A 296 -20.67 2.89 -7.63
N TYR A 297 -21.98 2.79 -7.53
CA TYR A 297 -22.70 1.55 -7.27
C TYR A 297 -23.50 1.10 -8.50
N LEU A 298 -23.57 -0.21 -8.73
CA LEU A 298 -24.52 -0.79 -9.66
C LEU A 298 -25.91 -0.76 -9.03
N ASP A 299 -26.88 -0.12 -9.71
CA ASP A 299 -28.28 -0.18 -9.26
C ASP A 299 -28.92 -1.51 -9.68
N THR A 300 -29.00 -2.43 -8.73
CA THR A 300 -29.57 -3.77 -8.96
C THR A 300 -31.10 -3.79 -9.12
N ASN A 301 -31.78 -2.68 -8.81
CA ASN A 301 -33.23 -2.59 -8.95
C ASN A 301 -33.66 -2.11 -10.35
N GLU A 302 -32.98 -1.13 -10.89
CA GLU A 302 -33.34 -0.50 -12.13
C GLU A 302 -32.33 -0.70 -13.26
N TYR A 303 -31.04 -0.95 -12.94
CA TYR A 303 -29.91 -1.02 -13.87
C TYR A 303 -29.82 0.21 -14.80
N VAL A 304 -30.20 1.37 -14.28
CA VAL A 304 -30.27 2.62 -15.02
C VAL A 304 -29.25 3.62 -14.49
N GLY A 305 -28.50 4.23 -15.37
CA GLY A 305 -27.64 5.37 -15.08
C GLY A 305 -26.22 5.03 -14.69
N PHE A 306 -25.99 4.12 -13.74
CA PHE A 306 -24.65 3.73 -13.31
C PHE A 306 -24.07 2.53 -14.06
N GLU A 307 -24.87 1.90 -14.90
CA GLU A 307 -24.45 0.69 -15.60
C GLU A 307 -23.16 0.87 -16.40
N ASP A 308 -22.99 2.05 -17.00
CA ASP A 308 -21.81 2.32 -17.82
C ASP A 308 -20.59 2.65 -16.98
N GLU A 309 -20.73 3.47 -15.93
CA GLU A 309 -19.61 3.89 -15.08
C GLU A 309 -19.11 2.75 -14.19
N TRP A 310 -19.98 2.00 -13.52
CA TRP A 310 -19.59 0.84 -12.75
C TRP A 310 -18.95 -0.24 -13.62
N LYS A 311 -19.55 -0.52 -14.79
CA LYS A 311 -18.99 -1.48 -15.75
C LYS A 311 -17.69 -1.00 -16.36
N TRP A 312 -17.58 0.31 -16.64
CA TRP A 312 -16.36 0.90 -17.13
C TRP A 312 -15.20 0.66 -16.17
N ASN A 313 -15.39 0.88 -14.88
CA ASN A 313 -14.40 0.67 -13.86
C ASN A 313 -13.87 -0.79 -13.83
N HIS A 314 -14.79 -1.76 -13.85
CA HIS A 314 -14.40 -3.18 -13.86
C HIS A 314 -13.86 -3.62 -15.23
N GLY A 315 -14.41 -3.08 -16.32
CA GLY A 315 -13.94 -3.33 -17.68
C GLY A 315 -12.52 -2.82 -17.92
N MET A 316 -12.14 -1.73 -17.27
CA MET A 316 -10.76 -1.21 -17.31
C MET A 316 -9.76 -2.25 -16.80
N VAL A 317 -10.09 -2.90 -15.69
CA VAL A 317 -9.25 -3.98 -15.12
C VAL A 317 -9.13 -5.15 -16.07
N LEU A 318 -10.24 -5.57 -16.72
CA LEU A 318 -10.21 -6.58 -17.77
C LEU A 318 -9.31 -6.19 -18.93
N ARG A 319 -9.43 -4.94 -19.39
CA ARG A 319 -8.63 -4.43 -20.51
C ARG A 319 -7.13 -4.45 -20.17
N TRP A 320 -6.77 -4.06 -18.97
CA TRP A 320 -5.39 -4.05 -18.53
C TRP A 320 -4.81 -5.46 -18.33
N SER A 321 -5.66 -6.44 -18.02
CA SER A 321 -5.26 -7.85 -17.99
C SER A 321 -4.77 -8.39 -19.36
N GLU A 322 -5.22 -7.79 -20.48
CA GLU A 322 -4.69 -8.13 -21.83
C GLU A 322 -3.25 -7.65 -22.02
N HIS A 323 -2.79 -6.65 -21.29
CA HIS A 323 -1.43 -6.12 -21.40
C HIS A 323 -0.35 -7.06 -20.83
N LEU A 324 -0.74 -8.06 -20.06
CA LEU A 324 0.17 -8.99 -19.40
C LEU A 324 0.84 -9.98 -20.37
N ASP A 325 0.63 -9.82 -21.69
CA ASP A 325 1.24 -10.64 -22.75
C ASP A 325 2.62 -10.10 -23.13
N PRO A 326 3.72 -10.75 -22.74
CA PRO A 326 5.06 -10.32 -23.15
C PRO A 326 5.39 -10.63 -24.61
N THR A 327 4.50 -11.38 -25.31
CA THR A 327 4.71 -11.84 -26.68
C THR A 327 3.94 -11.03 -27.72
N ASP A 328 3.15 -10.04 -27.31
CA ASP A 328 2.35 -9.17 -28.20
C ASP A 328 3.21 -8.26 -29.10
N GLY A 329 4.50 -8.13 -28.81
CA GLY A 329 5.46 -7.31 -29.54
C GLY A 329 5.38 -5.80 -29.24
N VAL A 330 4.55 -5.38 -28.28
CA VAL A 330 4.45 -3.99 -27.86
C VAL A 330 5.63 -3.65 -26.93
N MET A 331 6.41 -2.64 -27.32
CA MET A 331 7.54 -2.14 -26.53
C MET A 331 7.21 -0.78 -25.95
N TRP A 332 7.41 -0.62 -24.66
CA TRP A 332 7.27 0.67 -23.97
C TRP A 332 8.63 1.22 -23.56
N ASP A 333 8.79 2.54 -23.69
CA ASP A 333 9.89 3.25 -23.04
C ASP A 333 9.45 3.64 -21.63
N ILE A 334 9.95 2.90 -20.63
CA ILE A 334 9.64 3.11 -19.23
C ILE A 334 10.66 4.02 -18.51
N GLY A 335 11.57 4.65 -19.26
CA GLY A 335 12.52 5.60 -18.70
C GLY A 335 11.87 6.93 -18.34
N PRO A 336 12.48 7.74 -17.44
CA PRO A 336 11.93 9.02 -17.01
C PRO A 336 11.71 10.03 -18.13
N ALA A 337 12.42 9.91 -19.25
CA ALA A 337 12.18 10.74 -20.43
C ALA A 337 10.80 10.54 -21.05
N SER A 338 10.21 9.37 -20.85
CA SER A 338 8.92 8.98 -21.39
C SER A 338 7.81 8.94 -20.35
N LEU A 339 8.15 8.54 -19.11
CA LEU A 339 7.19 8.47 -18.01
C LEU A 339 7.37 9.69 -17.10
N LYS A 340 6.40 10.59 -17.13
CA LYS A 340 6.31 11.69 -16.18
C LYS A 340 4.92 11.73 -15.57
N TYR A 341 4.90 11.85 -14.28
CA TYR A 341 3.70 12.12 -13.54
C TYR A 341 3.79 13.53 -12.92
N ASP A 342 2.85 14.39 -13.25
CA ASP A 342 2.84 15.80 -12.82
C ASP A 342 2.18 16.02 -11.44
N GLY A 343 1.87 14.94 -10.73
CA GLY A 343 1.19 14.99 -9.43
C GLY A 343 -0.31 15.23 -9.51
N SER A 344 -0.90 15.37 -10.70
CA SER A 344 -2.34 15.53 -10.85
C SER A 344 -3.09 14.31 -10.34
N ILE A 345 -4.29 14.53 -9.81
CA ILE A 345 -5.21 13.49 -9.39
C ILE A 345 -6.48 13.66 -10.21
N PRO A 346 -6.96 12.61 -10.91
CA PRO A 346 -8.17 12.75 -11.71
C PRO A 346 -9.37 13.08 -10.82
N ALA A 347 -10.24 13.95 -11.31
CA ALA A 347 -11.51 14.22 -10.67
C ALA A 347 -12.38 12.95 -10.66
N SER A 348 -13.19 12.77 -9.62
CA SER A 348 -14.02 11.57 -9.46
C SER A 348 -15.08 11.43 -10.56
N ASP A 349 -15.45 12.51 -11.22
CA ASP A 349 -16.41 12.57 -12.33
C ASP A 349 -15.76 12.57 -13.72
N ASN A 350 -14.44 12.39 -13.82
CA ASN A 350 -13.68 12.43 -15.06
C ASN A 350 -12.52 11.43 -15.08
N LEU A 351 -12.76 10.23 -14.55
CA LEU A 351 -11.71 9.19 -14.48
C LEU A 351 -11.22 8.76 -15.86
N ASP A 352 -12.09 8.79 -16.89
CA ASP A 352 -11.79 8.42 -18.26
C ASP A 352 -10.81 9.38 -18.96
N SER A 353 -10.64 10.58 -18.44
CA SER A 353 -9.59 11.50 -18.92
C SER A 353 -8.19 11.10 -18.47
N PHE A 354 -8.09 10.33 -17.39
CA PHE A 354 -6.83 9.89 -16.79
C PHE A 354 -6.51 8.42 -17.13
N TYR A 355 -7.54 7.55 -17.11
CA TYR A 355 -7.40 6.13 -17.40
C TYR A 355 -7.97 5.82 -18.78
N ALA A 356 -7.10 5.55 -19.75
CA ALA A 356 -7.52 5.26 -21.10
C ALA A 356 -8.06 3.84 -21.24
N TRP A 357 -9.35 3.70 -21.48
CA TRP A 357 -10.02 2.44 -21.74
C TRP A 357 -9.42 1.67 -22.93
N GLU A 358 -9.28 2.36 -24.06
CA GLU A 358 -8.86 1.72 -25.31
C GLU A 358 -7.35 1.41 -25.34
N ASN A 359 -6.57 2.28 -24.75
CA ASN A 359 -5.11 2.19 -24.80
C ASN A 359 -4.51 1.49 -23.58
N GLY A 360 -5.35 1.19 -22.59
CA GLY A 360 -4.98 0.45 -21.40
C GLY A 360 -3.88 1.09 -20.60
N GLY A 361 -3.97 2.37 -20.35
CA GLY A 361 -2.98 3.08 -19.57
C GLY A 361 -3.40 4.52 -19.37
N LEU A 362 -2.55 5.30 -18.75
CA LEU A 362 -2.75 6.73 -18.69
C LEU A 362 -2.79 7.31 -20.10
N VAL A 363 -3.79 8.13 -20.40
CA VAL A 363 -3.95 8.79 -21.71
C VAL A 363 -2.69 9.53 -22.13
N SER A 364 -1.93 9.99 -21.15
CA SER A 364 -0.68 10.72 -21.37
C SER A 364 0.52 9.84 -21.69
N TRP A 365 0.42 8.51 -21.64
CA TRP A 365 1.60 7.64 -21.72
C TRP A 365 1.85 7.11 -23.12
N TYR A 366 0.90 6.36 -23.70
CA TYR A 366 1.11 5.73 -24.99
C TYR A 366 -0.19 5.68 -25.81
N ASP A 367 -0.10 5.95 -27.12
CA ASP A 367 -1.18 5.66 -28.03
C ASP A 367 -1.18 4.17 -28.47
N GLU A 368 -2.19 3.77 -29.23
CA GLU A 368 -2.34 2.42 -29.78
C GLU A 368 -1.17 1.95 -30.67
N ASN A 369 -0.28 2.86 -31.07
CA ASN A 369 0.89 2.60 -31.90
C ASN A 369 2.18 2.59 -31.07
N GLY A 370 2.10 2.74 -29.75
CA GLY A 370 3.24 2.85 -28.86
C GLY A 370 3.94 4.20 -28.92
N ASN A 371 3.27 5.26 -29.43
CA ASN A 371 3.81 6.61 -29.37
C ASN A 371 3.44 7.26 -28.05
N PHE A 372 4.42 7.88 -27.43
CA PHE A 372 4.24 8.58 -26.17
C PHE A 372 3.47 9.90 -26.35
N GLY A 373 2.34 10.05 -25.65
CA GLY A 373 1.49 11.25 -25.69
C GLY A 373 1.79 12.28 -24.61
N GLY A 374 2.58 11.91 -23.58
CA GLY A 374 2.99 12.78 -22.48
C GLY A 374 4.38 13.40 -22.69
N GLN A 375 4.73 14.32 -21.80
CA GLN A 375 6.08 14.85 -21.72
C GLN A 375 6.78 14.23 -20.51
N GLY A 376 7.79 13.38 -20.73
CA GLY A 376 8.68 12.89 -19.68
C GLY A 376 9.55 14.01 -19.11
N HIS A 377 10.44 13.65 -18.19
CA HIS A 377 11.47 14.57 -17.68
C HIS A 377 12.55 14.76 -18.73
N GLU A 378 12.76 15.99 -19.22
CA GLU A 378 13.70 16.25 -20.32
C GLU A 378 15.15 15.89 -19.95
N VAL A 379 15.56 16.30 -18.75
CA VAL A 379 16.92 16.12 -18.26
C VAL A 379 16.92 15.81 -16.76
N ASN A 380 17.89 15.04 -16.33
CA ASN A 380 18.18 14.86 -14.91
C ASN A 380 18.72 16.19 -14.33
N PRO A 381 18.04 16.79 -13.33
CA PRO A 381 18.39 18.12 -12.83
C PRO A 381 19.74 18.17 -12.08
N PHE A 382 20.26 17.02 -11.66
CA PHE A 382 21.54 16.94 -10.93
C PHE A 382 22.73 16.78 -11.87
N THR A 383 22.54 16.07 -12.99
CA THR A 383 23.61 15.83 -13.97
C THR A 383 23.55 16.79 -15.15
N GLY A 384 22.37 17.32 -15.48
CA GLY A 384 22.09 18.12 -16.66
C GLY A 384 22.06 17.32 -17.97
N GLU A 385 22.13 15.98 -17.89
CA GLU A 385 22.09 15.10 -19.06
C GLU A 385 20.67 14.59 -19.29
N PRO A 386 20.26 14.34 -20.56
CA PRO A 386 18.98 13.69 -20.86
C PRO A 386 18.91 12.29 -20.25
N TYR A 387 17.71 11.87 -19.80
CA TYR A 387 17.48 10.49 -19.43
C TYR A 387 17.55 9.57 -20.65
N ALA A 388 18.15 8.41 -20.47
CA ALA A 388 18.21 7.38 -21.51
C ALA A 388 16.85 6.67 -21.66
N ALA A 389 16.52 6.27 -22.90
CA ALA A 389 15.36 5.42 -23.12
C ALA A 389 15.56 4.03 -22.49
N ASN A 390 14.50 3.49 -21.89
CA ASN A 390 14.44 2.18 -21.27
C ASN A 390 13.31 1.35 -21.92
N MET A 391 13.65 0.71 -23.04
CA MET A 391 12.70 -0.03 -23.87
C MET A 391 12.45 -1.43 -23.33
N VAL A 392 11.21 -1.73 -22.91
CA VAL A 392 10.81 -2.99 -22.27
C VAL A 392 9.52 -3.52 -22.94
N PRO A 393 9.34 -4.85 -23.10
CA PRO A 393 8.06 -5.40 -23.47
C PRO A 393 6.97 -4.98 -22.48
N ARG A 394 5.84 -4.48 -22.98
CA ARG A 394 4.72 -4.01 -22.17
C ARG A 394 4.30 -5.05 -21.13
N GLY A 395 4.15 -6.32 -21.57
CA GLY A 395 3.74 -7.40 -20.67
C GLY A 395 4.74 -7.69 -19.56
N ASP A 396 6.05 -7.58 -19.83
CA ASP A 396 7.07 -7.74 -18.80
C ASP A 396 6.99 -6.61 -17.76
N TYR A 397 6.89 -5.36 -18.22
CA TYR A 397 6.75 -4.22 -17.30
C TYR A 397 5.50 -4.33 -16.45
N ALA A 398 4.34 -4.61 -17.05
CA ALA A 398 3.07 -4.72 -16.33
C ALA A 398 3.09 -5.82 -15.26
N ARG A 399 3.68 -7.00 -15.58
CA ARG A 399 3.84 -8.11 -14.64
C ARG A 399 4.82 -7.77 -13.52
N VAL A 400 5.98 -7.20 -13.87
CA VAL A 400 7.00 -6.82 -12.89
C VAL A 400 6.47 -5.82 -11.87
N ILE A 401 5.80 -4.73 -12.31
CA ILE A 401 5.25 -3.77 -11.34
C ILE A 401 4.09 -4.34 -10.55
N ALA A 402 3.27 -5.23 -11.14
CA ALA A 402 2.20 -5.90 -10.41
C ALA A 402 2.73 -6.79 -9.28
N GLU A 403 3.92 -7.39 -9.44
CA GLU A 403 4.57 -8.19 -8.39
C GLU A 403 5.47 -7.35 -7.46
N PHE A 404 6.19 -6.35 -7.99
CA PHE A 404 7.05 -5.48 -7.19
C PHE A 404 6.28 -4.75 -6.08
N TRP A 405 5.10 -4.23 -6.42
CA TRP A 405 4.23 -3.51 -5.49
C TRP A 405 3.20 -4.43 -4.81
N ALA A 406 3.27 -5.75 -4.96
CA ALA A 406 2.28 -6.67 -4.38
C ALA A 406 2.54 -6.96 -2.90
N ASP A 407 1.45 -7.35 -2.21
CA ASP A 407 1.53 -8.05 -0.94
C ASP A 407 1.81 -9.53 -1.25
N GLY A 408 3.07 -9.90 -1.38
CA GLY A 408 3.51 -11.27 -1.65
C GLY A 408 4.27 -11.87 -0.48
N PRO A 409 4.63 -13.16 -0.53
CA PRO A 409 5.59 -13.71 0.41
C PRO A 409 6.91 -12.94 0.39
N GLU A 410 7.45 -12.75 1.57
CA GLU A 410 8.66 -11.95 1.80
C GLU A 410 8.47 -10.44 1.50
N SER A 411 7.21 -9.95 1.34
CA SER A 411 6.90 -8.52 1.22
C SER A 411 6.82 -7.87 2.59
N GLU A 412 7.30 -6.67 2.70
CA GLU A 412 7.16 -5.80 3.88
C GLU A 412 5.82 -5.06 3.94
N THR A 413 4.85 -5.45 3.10
CA THR A 413 3.56 -4.76 2.88
C THR A 413 3.70 -3.30 2.43
N PRO A 414 2.65 -2.65 1.90
CA PRO A 414 2.79 -1.30 1.31
C PRO A 414 3.43 -0.26 2.23
N PRO A 415 3.09 -0.17 3.53
CA PRO A 415 3.74 0.81 4.40
C PRO A 415 5.23 0.53 4.58
N GLY A 416 5.64 -0.74 4.74
CA GLY A 416 7.04 -1.12 4.91
C GLY A 416 7.86 -0.92 3.64
N HIS A 417 7.25 -1.12 2.46
CA HIS A 417 7.93 -0.91 1.18
C HIS A 417 8.48 0.52 1.04
N TRP A 418 7.75 1.53 1.51
CA TRP A 418 8.23 2.91 1.52
C TRP A 418 9.35 3.17 2.52
N TYR A 419 9.44 2.37 3.60
CA TYR A 419 10.63 2.40 4.47
C TYR A 419 11.85 1.77 3.78
N THR A 420 11.68 0.69 3.03
CA THR A 420 12.75 0.11 2.21
C THR A 420 13.29 1.13 1.21
N LEU A 421 12.41 1.86 0.50
CA LEU A 421 12.82 2.90 -0.44
C LEU A 421 13.49 4.10 0.27
N LEU A 422 12.99 4.50 1.46
CA LEU A 422 13.64 5.53 2.29
C LEU A 422 15.05 5.10 2.67
N ASN A 423 15.20 3.86 3.18
CA ASN A 423 16.50 3.32 3.61
C ASN A 423 17.50 3.33 2.45
N GLU A 424 17.14 2.71 1.31
CA GLU A 424 18.05 2.49 0.20
C GLU A 424 18.43 3.78 -0.55
N PHE A 425 17.44 4.62 -0.85
CA PHE A 425 17.69 5.76 -1.75
C PHE A 425 17.94 7.09 -1.04
N ILE A 426 17.47 7.28 0.19
CA ILE A 426 17.64 8.54 0.91
C ILE A 426 18.69 8.38 2.00
N LEU A 427 18.49 7.46 2.95
CA LEU A 427 19.39 7.33 4.09
C LEU A 427 20.78 6.84 3.64
N ASP A 428 20.84 5.79 2.84
CA ASP A 428 22.09 5.29 2.29
C ASP A 428 22.65 6.19 1.18
N GLY A 429 21.77 6.69 0.30
CA GLY A 429 22.15 7.52 -0.83
C GLY A 429 22.74 8.88 -0.45
N GLN A 430 22.43 9.39 0.75
CA GLN A 430 22.84 10.72 1.22
C GLN A 430 23.55 10.71 2.58
N ALA A 431 24.04 9.58 3.04
CA ALA A 431 24.68 9.47 4.35
C ALA A 431 25.75 10.55 4.58
N GLY A 432 25.71 11.19 5.75
CA GLY A 432 26.58 12.31 6.10
C GLY A 432 26.29 13.63 5.39
N GLN A 433 25.18 13.71 4.62
CA GLN A 433 24.77 14.91 3.90
C GLN A 433 23.30 15.32 4.18
N HIS A 434 22.63 14.63 5.05
CA HIS A 434 21.21 14.82 5.33
C HIS A 434 20.88 16.23 5.81
N ARG A 435 19.81 16.79 5.23
CA ARG A 435 19.27 18.11 5.61
C ARG A 435 17.76 18.04 5.63
N TRP A 436 17.15 18.49 6.71
CA TRP A 436 15.69 18.60 6.77
C TRP A 436 15.20 19.62 5.74
N ARG A 437 14.19 19.28 4.95
CA ARG A 437 13.72 20.07 3.80
C ARG A 437 14.82 20.38 2.76
N GLY A 438 15.86 19.60 2.68
CA GLY A 438 17.01 19.86 1.81
C GLY A 438 17.79 21.13 2.14
N GLN A 439 17.52 21.77 3.27
CA GLN A 439 18.03 23.10 3.64
C GLN A 439 18.68 23.12 5.04
N GLY A 440 19.31 24.23 5.39
CA GLY A 440 19.90 24.38 6.71
C GLY A 440 21.21 23.57 6.92
N PRO A 441 21.63 23.35 8.16
CA PRO A 441 22.83 22.58 8.48
C PRO A 441 22.67 21.10 8.14
N ILE A 442 23.78 20.41 7.95
CA ILE A 442 23.80 18.94 7.92
C ILE A 442 23.39 18.44 9.30
N ILE A 443 22.50 17.48 9.32
CA ILE A 443 22.02 16.77 10.50
C ILE A 443 22.82 15.48 10.62
N GLU A 444 23.13 15.08 11.82
CA GLU A 444 23.81 13.82 12.10
C GLU A 444 22.92 12.63 11.71
N ASP A 445 23.50 11.58 11.15
CA ASP A 445 22.73 10.52 10.49
C ASP A 445 21.74 9.83 11.43
N LEU A 446 22.12 9.49 12.68
CA LEU A 446 21.18 8.90 13.64
C LEU A 446 20.00 9.84 13.96
N GLU A 447 20.29 11.13 14.15
CA GLU A 447 19.28 12.16 14.38
C GLU A 447 18.31 12.26 13.19
N PHE A 448 18.84 12.27 11.97
CA PHE A 448 18.03 12.35 10.77
C PHE A 448 17.14 11.10 10.61
N ASP A 449 17.71 9.90 10.79
CA ASP A 449 17.01 8.63 10.65
C ASP A 449 15.80 8.53 11.59
N VAL A 450 15.99 8.80 12.89
CA VAL A 450 14.90 8.69 13.87
C VAL A 450 13.79 9.71 13.60
N LYS A 451 14.13 10.93 13.10
CA LYS A 451 13.18 11.96 12.72
C LYS A 451 12.43 11.60 11.44
N ALA A 452 13.13 11.10 10.43
CA ALA A 452 12.54 10.65 9.17
C ALA A 452 11.60 9.45 9.38
N TYR A 453 12.02 8.49 10.20
CA TYR A 453 11.17 7.34 10.55
C TYR A 453 9.91 7.76 11.31
N LEU A 454 10.01 8.71 12.24
CA LEU A 454 8.83 9.22 12.96
C LEU A 454 7.84 9.88 12.00
N ALA A 455 8.32 10.71 11.08
CA ALA A 455 7.48 11.39 10.11
C ALA A 455 6.81 10.41 9.15
N LEU A 456 7.57 9.49 8.53
CA LEU A 456 7.04 8.48 7.62
C LEU A 456 6.12 7.50 8.35
N GLY A 457 6.49 7.07 9.55
CA GLY A 457 5.68 6.16 10.37
C GLY A 457 4.33 6.74 10.71
N GLY A 458 4.29 8.02 11.12
CA GLY A 458 3.05 8.74 11.35
C GLY A 458 2.17 8.82 10.12
N ALA A 459 2.74 9.13 8.95
CA ALA A 459 2.00 9.17 7.69
C ALA A 459 1.44 7.80 7.30
N MET A 460 2.23 6.74 7.38
CA MET A 460 1.78 5.38 7.06
C MET A 460 0.68 4.91 8.02
N HIS A 461 0.82 5.21 9.29
CA HIS A 461 -0.19 4.89 10.30
C HIS A 461 -1.53 5.60 10.03
N ASP A 462 -1.50 6.90 9.79
CA ASP A 462 -2.69 7.69 9.47
C ASP A 462 -3.34 7.24 8.14
N CYS A 463 -2.53 6.85 7.14
CA CYS A 463 -3.03 6.24 5.91
C CYS A 463 -3.80 4.94 6.16
N ALA A 464 -3.28 4.08 7.04
CA ALA A 464 -3.96 2.84 7.44
C ALA A 464 -5.34 3.16 8.04
N ILE A 465 -5.39 4.11 8.97
CA ILE A 465 -6.63 4.51 9.63
C ILE A 465 -7.63 5.08 8.62
N ALA A 466 -7.19 6.02 7.78
CA ALA A 466 -8.07 6.67 6.81
C ALA A 466 -8.59 5.70 5.75
N ALA A 467 -7.70 4.91 5.11
CA ALA A 467 -8.10 3.98 4.07
C ALA A 467 -8.98 2.85 4.59
N TRP A 468 -8.66 2.27 5.75
CA TRP A 468 -9.46 1.16 6.29
C TRP A 468 -10.76 1.61 6.94
N SER A 469 -10.85 2.85 7.44
CA SER A 469 -12.12 3.43 7.84
C SER A 469 -13.11 3.48 6.67
N ALA A 470 -12.64 3.89 5.48
CA ALA A 470 -13.43 3.86 4.26
C ALA A 470 -13.77 2.42 3.82
N LYS A 471 -12.78 1.50 3.82
CA LYS A 471 -13.01 0.10 3.49
C LYS A 471 -14.04 -0.56 4.42
N GLY A 472 -13.92 -0.35 5.71
CA GLY A 472 -14.84 -0.86 6.72
C GLY A 472 -16.26 -0.34 6.50
N TYR A 473 -16.44 0.94 6.21
CA TYR A 473 -17.76 1.54 6.01
C TYR A 473 -18.37 1.21 4.65
N TYR A 474 -17.64 1.41 3.54
CA TYR A 474 -18.20 1.22 2.20
C TYR A 474 -18.33 -0.25 1.80
N ASP A 475 -17.50 -1.14 2.36
CA ASP A 475 -17.55 -2.59 2.16
C ASP A 475 -17.62 -2.98 0.67
N TYR A 476 -16.89 -2.28 -0.17
CA TYR A 476 -17.03 -2.30 -1.62
C TYR A 476 -16.38 -3.53 -2.24
N SER A 477 -17.02 -4.06 -3.29
CA SER A 477 -16.60 -5.28 -3.97
C SER A 477 -15.20 -5.16 -4.60
N ARG A 478 -14.57 -6.31 -4.84
CA ARG A 478 -13.33 -6.45 -5.61
C ARG A 478 -13.62 -6.77 -7.06
N PRO A 479 -12.70 -6.47 -8.00
CA PRO A 479 -12.89 -6.76 -9.42
C PRO A 479 -13.27 -8.22 -9.72
N VAL A 480 -12.70 -9.19 -9.01
CA VAL A 480 -13.03 -10.61 -9.20
C VAL A 480 -14.52 -10.90 -9.00
N SER A 481 -15.14 -10.29 -7.99
CA SER A 481 -16.58 -10.41 -7.75
C SER A 481 -17.38 -9.66 -8.81
N GLY A 482 -17.05 -8.39 -9.09
CA GLY A 482 -17.79 -7.55 -10.05
C GLY A 482 -17.75 -8.08 -11.48
N ILE A 483 -16.57 -8.50 -11.96
CA ILE A 483 -16.38 -9.02 -13.31
C ILE A 483 -17.15 -10.35 -13.48
N ARG A 484 -16.99 -11.28 -12.54
CA ARG A 484 -17.67 -12.57 -12.58
C ARG A 484 -19.18 -12.43 -12.42
N TYR A 485 -19.65 -11.47 -11.61
CA TYR A 485 -21.07 -11.15 -11.51
C TYR A 485 -21.67 -10.72 -12.85
N MET A 486 -21.00 -9.80 -13.56
CA MET A 486 -21.43 -9.40 -14.91
C MET A 486 -21.43 -10.60 -15.88
N ALA A 487 -20.41 -11.45 -15.82
CA ALA A 487 -20.29 -12.63 -16.68
C ALA A 487 -21.43 -13.64 -16.46
N GLU A 488 -21.83 -13.87 -15.21
CA GLU A 488 -22.99 -14.74 -14.88
C GLU A 488 -24.32 -14.20 -15.43
N HIS A 489 -24.45 -12.87 -15.56
CA HIS A 489 -25.63 -12.22 -16.12
C HIS A 489 -25.61 -12.16 -17.66
N GLY A 490 -24.49 -12.55 -18.29
CA GLY A 490 -24.38 -12.58 -19.76
C GLY A 490 -23.92 -11.25 -20.35
N GLN A 491 -24.59 -10.75 -21.38
CA GLN A 491 -24.19 -9.53 -22.12
C GLN A 491 -25.22 -8.39 -21.98
N SER A 492 -24.76 -7.14 -22.07
CA SER A 492 -25.60 -5.95 -21.94
C SER A 492 -25.69 -5.07 -23.19
N SER A 493 -25.09 -5.48 -24.31
CA SER A 493 -24.98 -4.66 -25.51
C SER A 493 -26.14 -4.82 -26.48
N ASP A 494 -26.75 -5.99 -26.61
CA ASP A 494 -27.75 -6.28 -27.62
C ASP A 494 -28.96 -7.04 -27.03
N PRO A 495 -30.09 -6.36 -26.79
CA PRO A 495 -31.30 -6.99 -26.25
C PRO A 495 -31.89 -8.10 -27.14
N ASP A 496 -31.56 -8.13 -28.43
CA ASP A 496 -32.05 -9.13 -29.36
C ASP A 496 -31.19 -10.40 -29.43
N GLN A 497 -30.01 -10.38 -28.76
CA GLN A 497 -29.14 -11.54 -28.65
C GLN A 497 -29.42 -12.37 -27.39
N PRO A 498 -29.01 -13.66 -27.38
CA PRO A 498 -29.14 -14.50 -26.21
C PRO A 498 -28.42 -13.93 -24.94
N ASN A 499 -28.95 -14.28 -23.79
CA ASN A 499 -28.35 -13.92 -22.49
C ASN A 499 -28.14 -12.41 -22.28
N TYR A 500 -29.05 -11.61 -22.83
CA TYR A 500 -29.07 -10.19 -22.54
C TYR A 500 -29.55 -9.91 -21.12
N HIS A 501 -28.77 -9.13 -20.40
CA HIS A 501 -29.14 -8.60 -19.10
C HIS A 501 -28.46 -7.23 -18.88
N PRO A 502 -29.16 -6.21 -18.35
CA PRO A 502 -28.57 -4.90 -18.12
C PRO A 502 -27.31 -4.91 -17.25
N ALA A 503 -27.19 -5.87 -16.31
CA ALA A 503 -25.99 -6.05 -15.49
C ALA A 503 -24.90 -6.89 -16.17
N GLY A 504 -25.11 -7.39 -17.39
CA GLY A 504 -24.14 -8.20 -18.11
C GLY A 504 -22.91 -7.41 -18.59
N LEU A 505 -21.92 -8.11 -19.10
CA LEU A 505 -20.72 -7.49 -19.70
C LEU A 505 -21.08 -6.78 -21.03
N PRO A 506 -20.49 -5.63 -21.34
CA PRO A 506 -20.59 -5.02 -22.66
C PRO A 506 -19.82 -5.87 -23.67
N LEU A 507 -20.41 -6.12 -24.85
CA LEU A 507 -19.72 -6.81 -25.96
C LEU A 507 -18.81 -5.81 -26.70
N ILE A 508 -17.55 -6.20 -26.88
CA ILE A 508 -16.53 -5.42 -27.60
C ILE A 508 -15.82 -6.36 -28.56
N PRO A 509 -15.99 -6.20 -29.89
CA PRO A 509 -15.38 -7.09 -30.87
C PRO A 509 -13.86 -7.23 -30.71
N GLY A 510 -13.37 -8.48 -30.73
CA GLY A 510 -11.98 -8.79 -30.56
C GLY A 510 -11.51 -8.86 -29.10
N TRP A 511 -12.40 -8.55 -28.14
CA TRP A 511 -12.01 -8.48 -26.74
C TRP A 511 -13.05 -9.06 -25.75
N ILE A 512 -14.33 -8.74 -25.88
CA ILE A 512 -15.44 -9.32 -25.09
C ILE A 512 -16.51 -9.80 -26.07
N GLU A 513 -16.67 -11.10 -26.20
CA GLU A 513 -17.54 -11.72 -27.19
C GLU A 513 -18.37 -12.85 -26.60
N MET A 514 -19.39 -13.27 -27.35
CA MET A 514 -20.18 -14.46 -27.03
C MET A 514 -19.50 -15.71 -27.55
N VAL A 515 -19.56 -16.79 -26.78
CA VAL A 515 -19.20 -18.14 -27.22
C VAL A 515 -20.29 -18.66 -28.18
N ASP A 516 -19.91 -19.03 -29.39
CA ASP A 516 -20.81 -19.65 -30.37
C ASP A 516 -20.52 -21.16 -30.57
N ASP A 517 -21.35 -21.84 -31.37
CA ASP A 517 -21.22 -23.29 -31.63
C ASP A 517 -19.86 -23.72 -32.24
N ALA A 518 -19.13 -22.81 -32.87
CA ALA A 518 -17.85 -23.06 -33.50
C ALA A 518 -16.65 -22.64 -32.64
N ASP A 519 -16.90 -22.00 -31.51
CA ASP A 519 -15.87 -21.47 -30.62
C ASP A 519 -15.06 -22.60 -29.97
N PRO A 520 -13.75 -22.51 -29.89
CA PRO A 520 -12.91 -23.48 -29.16
C PRO A 520 -13.30 -23.67 -27.68
N LEU A 521 -13.89 -22.65 -27.05
CA LEU A 521 -14.35 -22.69 -25.67
C LEU A 521 -15.73 -23.34 -25.50
N ASN A 522 -16.44 -23.68 -26.61
CA ASN A 522 -17.81 -24.20 -26.55
C ASN A 522 -17.98 -25.45 -25.69
N PHE A 523 -16.99 -26.32 -25.64
CA PHE A 523 -17.01 -27.56 -24.82
C PHE A 523 -15.93 -27.55 -23.72
N PHE A 524 -15.68 -26.38 -23.16
CA PHE A 524 -14.76 -26.29 -22.04
C PHE A 524 -15.28 -27.11 -20.85
N ASP A 525 -14.42 -27.92 -20.21
CA ASP A 525 -14.75 -28.87 -19.15
C ASP A 525 -15.81 -29.94 -19.54
N GLY A 526 -16.10 -30.11 -20.81
CA GLY A 526 -17.09 -31.09 -21.30
C GLY A 526 -18.53 -30.64 -21.20
N GLU A 527 -18.77 -29.39 -20.87
CA GLU A 527 -20.10 -28.74 -20.83
C GLU A 527 -20.28 -27.82 -22.03
N ASP A 528 -21.54 -27.63 -22.46
CA ASP A 528 -21.92 -26.67 -23.50
C ASP A 528 -21.86 -25.24 -22.95
N GLN A 529 -20.93 -24.43 -23.43
CA GLN A 529 -20.72 -23.05 -23.03
C GLN A 529 -21.34 -22.04 -24.01
N THR A 530 -22.10 -22.48 -25.01
CA THR A 530 -22.75 -21.63 -26.00
C THR A 530 -23.59 -20.54 -25.33
N GLY A 531 -23.34 -19.29 -25.72
CA GLY A 531 -24.06 -18.13 -25.19
C GLY A 531 -23.48 -17.58 -23.88
N LYS A 532 -22.41 -18.14 -23.34
CA LYS A 532 -21.62 -17.46 -22.31
C LYS A 532 -20.75 -16.36 -22.91
N VAL A 533 -20.31 -15.43 -22.07
CA VAL A 533 -19.36 -14.38 -22.45
C VAL A 533 -17.93 -14.90 -22.28
N LYS A 534 -17.11 -14.67 -23.27
CA LYS A 534 -15.66 -14.88 -23.23
C LYS A 534 -14.93 -13.54 -23.27
N VAL A 535 -13.76 -13.48 -22.62
CA VAL A 535 -12.90 -12.30 -22.59
C VAL A 535 -11.48 -12.67 -22.99
N ARG A 536 -10.78 -11.76 -23.67
CA ARG A 536 -9.37 -11.90 -23.97
C ARG A 536 -8.55 -11.22 -22.88
N CYS A 537 -7.83 -11.99 -22.06
CA CYS A 537 -7.07 -11.52 -20.92
C CYS A 537 -5.99 -12.55 -20.52
N TRP A 538 -5.26 -12.28 -19.47
CA TRP A 538 -4.38 -13.27 -18.83
C TRP A 538 -5.18 -14.51 -18.45
N LYS A 539 -4.67 -15.70 -18.84
CA LYS A 539 -5.46 -16.95 -18.76
C LYS A 539 -5.67 -17.46 -17.34
N GLY A 540 -4.89 -16.97 -16.38
CA GLY A 540 -5.01 -17.39 -14.99
C GLY A 540 -4.03 -18.50 -14.58
N PRO A 541 -4.02 -18.85 -13.29
CA PRO A 541 -3.02 -19.74 -12.71
C PRO A 541 -3.15 -21.20 -13.15
N ASP A 542 -4.30 -21.63 -13.67
CA ASP A 542 -4.52 -23.00 -14.16
C ASP A 542 -3.60 -23.39 -15.34
N TYR A 543 -2.97 -22.41 -15.98
CA TYR A 543 -2.03 -22.60 -17.09
C TYR A 543 -0.56 -22.59 -16.64
N ILE A 544 -0.31 -22.54 -15.33
CA ILE A 544 1.03 -22.51 -14.72
C ILE A 544 1.18 -23.74 -13.83
N GLU A 545 1.91 -24.76 -14.30
CA GLU A 545 2.22 -25.94 -13.48
C GLU A 545 3.45 -25.69 -12.60
N VAL A 546 4.47 -25.03 -13.18
CA VAL A 546 5.73 -24.72 -12.51
C VAL A 546 6.09 -23.25 -12.74
N PRO A 547 5.86 -22.35 -11.76
CA PRO A 547 6.06 -20.90 -11.93
C PRO A 547 7.44 -20.47 -12.41
N LEU A 548 8.48 -21.29 -12.20
CA LEU A 548 9.86 -20.99 -12.63
C LEU A 548 10.13 -21.22 -14.12
N ILE A 549 9.19 -21.84 -14.87
CA ILE A 549 9.38 -22.23 -16.28
C ILE A 549 8.12 -22.08 -17.14
N ASP A 550 6.97 -21.86 -16.51
CA ASP A 550 5.69 -21.73 -17.21
C ASP A 550 5.20 -20.29 -17.17
N GLU A 551 4.57 -19.88 -18.27
CA GLU A 551 3.91 -18.59 -18.44
C GLU A 551 2.48 -18.84 -18.93
N ALA A 552 1.49 -18.25 -18.26
CA ALA A 552 0.10 -18.41 -18.67
C ALA A 552 -0.17 -17.75 -20.03
N GLY A 553 0.34 -16.54 -20.22
CA GLY A 553 0.08 -15.73 -21.41
C GLY A 553 -1.38 -15.22 -21.47
N VAL A 554 -1.72 -14.54 -22.57
CA VAL A 554 -3.04 -13.95 -22.82
C VAL A 554 -3.75 -14.70 -23.95
N ASP A 555 -5.01 -15.08 -23.71
CA ASP A 555 -5.90 -15.66 -24.73
C ASP A 555 -7.37 -15.53 -24.27
N TRP A 556 -8.30 -16.09 -25.05
CA TRP A 556 -9.70 -16.16 -24.71
C TRP A 556 -9.98 -17.13 -23.59
N ILE A 557 -10.70 -16.67 -22.56
CA ILE A 557 -11.24 -17.49 -21.46
C ILE A 557 -12.72 -17.23 -21.27
N LEU A 558 -13.44 -18.08 -20.57
CA LEU A 558 -14.78 -17.80 -20.09
C LEU A 558 -14.73 -16.68 -19.05
N ALA A 559 -15.53 -15.63 -19.18
CA ALA A 559 -15.49 -14.46 -18.30
C ALA A 559 -15.89 -14.78 -16.86
N ASP A 560 -16.75 -15.79 -16.65
CA ASP A 560 -17.13 -16.28 -15.32
C ASP A 560 -16.01 -17.04 -14.59
N ARG A 561 -14.85 -17.23 -15.25
CA ARG A 561 -13.62 -17.82 -14.71
C ARG A 561 -12.46 -16.82 -14.66
N TRP A 562 -12.72 -15.53 -14.87
CA TRP A 562 -11.68 -14.53 -14.83
C TRP A 562 -10.95 -14.50 -13.49
N TRP A 563 -9.61 -14.41 -13.55
CA TRP A 563 -8.73 -14.40 -12.39
C TRP A 563 -7.82 -13.17 -12.44
N PRO A 564 -7.64 -12.41 -11.33
CA PRO A 564 -6.69 -11.32 -11.28
C PRO A 564 -5.26 -11.84 -11.38
N TYR A 565 -4.33 -11.01 -11.86
CA TYR A 565 -2.90 -11.36 -11.89
C TYR A 565 -2.35 -11.35 -10.45
N GLN A 566 -2.60 -12.44 -9.76
CA GLN A 566 -2.22 -12.70 -8.38
C GLN A 566 -1.87 -14.18 -8.21
N ARG A 567 -1.18 -14.51 -7.11
CA ARG A 567 -0.92 -15.90 -6.75
C ARG A 567 -2.23 -16.69 -6.57
N PRO A 568 -2.26 -17.96 -6.97
CA PRO A 568 -3.45 -18.80 -6.73
C PRO A 568 -3.75 -18.98 -5.24
N SER A 569 -2.76 -18.84 -4.37
CA SER A 569 -2.90 -18.89 -2.91
C SER A 569 -3.28 -17.55 -2.25
N PHE A 570 -3.31 -16.45 -3.02
CA PHE A 570 -3.64 -15.09 -2.54
C PHE A 570 -4.27 -14.27 -3.65
N VAL A 571 -5.53 -14.53 -3.97
CA VAL A 571 -6.25 -13.96 -5.14
C VAL A 571 -6.53 -12.47 -4.97
N THR A 572 -6.87 -12.03 -3.79
CA THR A 572 -7.09 -10.64 -3.43
C THR A 572 -6.94 -10.46 -1.93
N PRO A 573 -6.48 -9.29 -1.46
CA PRO A 573 -6.38 -9.03 -0.02
C PRO A 573 -7.72 -9.23 0.71
N PRO A 574 -7.73 -9.72 1.97
CA PRO A 574 -8.94 -10.04 2.71
C PRO A 574 -9.60 -8.78 3.32
N PHE A 575 -9.94 -7.81 2.48
CA PHE A 575 -10.65 -6.59 2.82
C PHE A 575 -11.23 -5.92 1.58
N ALA A 576 -12.23 -5.03 1.78
CA ALA A 576 -12.92 -4.32 0.71
C ALA A 576 -12.00 -3.53 -0.23
N GLY A 577 -12.46 -3.29 -1.47
CA GLY A 577 -11.70 -2.58 -2.51
C GLY A 577 -11.49 -1.11 -2.19
N TYR A 578 -12.57 -0.39 -2.02
CA TYR A 578 -12.61 1.07 -1.90
C TYR A 578 -12.22 1.57 -0.50
N VAL A 579 -11.20 2.42 -0.37
CA VAL A 579 -10.27 2.97 -1.36
C VAL A 579 -9.02 2.09 -1.46
N SER A 580 -8.19 2.28 -2.52
CA SER A 580 -6.91 1.57 -2.66
C SER A 580 -5.95 1.97 -1.55
N GLY A 581 -5.50 0.98 -0.74
CA GLY A 581 -4.48 1.20 0.29
C GLY A 581 -3.14 1.61 -0.30
N HIS A 582 -2.68 0.94 -1.36
CA HIS A 582 -1.42 1.26 -2.06
C HIS A 582 -1.41 2.70 -2.57
N SER A 583 -2.49 3.16 -3.21
CA SER A 583 -2.60 4.54 -3.69
C SER A 583 -2.54 5.56 -2.55
N THR A 584 -3.13 5.21 -1.39
CA THR A 584 -3.11 6.07 -0.20
C THR A 584 -1.72 6.15 0.42
N TYR A 585 -1.09 5.01 0.71
CA TYR A 585 0.26 4.96 1.29
C TYR A 585 1.29 5.60 0.38
N SER A 586 1.28 5.23 -0.91
CA SER A 586 2.31 5.68 -1.85
C SER A 586 2.22 7.17 -2.12
N ARG A 587 1.00 7.72 -2.23
CA ARG A 587 0.85 9.16 -2.38
C ARG A 587 1.29 9.91 -1.13
N ALA A 588 0.96 9.43 0.06
CA ALA A 588 1.37 10.07 1.30
C ALA A 588 2.89 10.03 1.49
N ALA A 589 3.52 8.88 1.18
CA ALA A 589 4.97 8.76 1.23
C ALA A 589 5.65 9.73 0.25
N ALA A 590 5.19 9.81 -1.01
CA ALA A 590 5.76 10.71 -2.00
C ALA A 590 5.66 12.18 -1.58
N GLU A 591 4.49 12.65 -1.10
CA GLU A 591 4.30 14.01 -0.59
C GLU A 591 5.22 14.31 0.61
N LEU A 592 5.36 13.33 1.52
CA LEU A 592 6.21 13.48 2.69
C LEU A 592 7.69 13.51 2.31
N LEU A 593 8.16 12.60 1.44
CA LEU A 593 9.55 12.53 1.03
C LEU A 593 9.98 13.76 0.21
N GLU A 594 9.08 14.32 -0.61
CA GLU A 594 9.31 15.60 -1.28
C GLU A 594 9.54 16.74 -0.27
N LEU A 595 8.71 16.81 0.77
CA LEU A 595 8.87 17.81 1.84
C LEU A 595 10.13 17.56 2.68
N LEU A 596 10.44 16.31 2.99
CA LEU A 596 11.60 15.91 3.79
C LEU A 596 12.91 16.26 3.09
N THR A 597 13.00 15.97 1.79
CA THR A 597 14.20 16.22 0.99
C THR A 597 14.28 17.63 0.41
N GLY A 598 13.14 18.34 0.35
CA GLY A 598 13.01 19.65 -0.29
C GLY A 598 13.15 19.58 -1.82
N SER A 599 12.92 18.42 -2.41
CA SER A 599 13.01 18.16 -3.85
C SER A 599 11.95 17.16 -4.27
N GLU A 600 11.35 17.34 -5.44
CA GLU A 600 10.47 16.33 -6.04
C GLU A 600 11.24 15.10 -6.54
N TYR A 601 12.55 15.26 -6.79
CA TYR A 601 13.41 14.23 -7.37
C TYR A 601 14.07 13.38 -6.29
N TRP A 602 14.22 12.09 -6.59
CA TRP A 602 15.10 11.21 -5.82
C TRP A 602 16.54 11.75 -5.77
N PRO A 603 17.32 11.42 -4.76
CA PRO A 603 18.73 11.82 -4.68
C PRO A 603 19.49 11.45 -5.96
N GLY A 604 20.21 12.43 -6.54
CA GLY A 604 20.88 12.26 -7.84
C GLY A 604 19.95 12.29 -9.05
N GLY A 605 18.65 12.46 -8.85
CA GLY A 605 17.64 12.59 -9.92
C GLY A 605 17.17 11.29 -10.55
N LEU A 606 17.53 10.13 -9.97
CA LEU A 606 17.09 8.82 -10.47
C LEU A 606 17.22 7.76 -9.37
N ALA A 607 16.15 7.06 -9.09
CA ALA A 607 16.16 5.80 -8.34
C ALA A 607 15.92 4.64 -9.30
N GLU A 608 16.61 3.52 -9.09
CA GLU A 608 16.55 2.34 -9.96
C GLU A 608 16.41 1.06 -9.16
N TRP A 609 15.50 0.19 -9.59
CA TRP A 609 15.33 -1.14 -9.01
C TRP A 609 15.47 -2.22 -10.08
N SER A 610 16.33 -3.22 -9.84
CA SER A 610 16.63 -4.23 -10.86
C SER A 610 15.60 -5.34 -10.92
N ALA A 611 15.11 -5.63 -12.13
CA ALA A 611 14.28 -6.80 -12.46
C ALA A 611 15.05 -7.75 -13.38
N PRO A 612 15.77 -8.74 -12.84
CA PRO A 612 16.56 -9.67 -13.63
C PRO A 612 15.69 -10.66 -14.40
N MET A 613 16.08 -10.96 -15.67
CA MET A 613 15.43 -11.90 -16.56
C MET A 613 15.24 -13.27 -15.90
N ASN A 614 14.01 -13.82 -15.98
CA ASN A 614 13.61 -15.14 -15.48
C ASN A 614 13.98 -15.40 -14.00
N GLN A 615 14.05 -14.34 -13.19
CA GLN A 615 14.41 -14.45 -11.78
C GLN A 615 13.59 -13.51 -10.89
N PHE A 616 12.91 -12.52 -11.48
CA PHE A 616 12.17 -11.54 -10.71
C PHE A 616 10.73 -12.01 -10.39
N LEU A 617 10.01 -12.48 -11.41
CA LEU A 617 8.63 -12.92 -11.24
C LEU A 617 8.55 -14.21 -10.43
N VAL A 618 7.54 -14.30 -9.57
CA VAL A 618 7.27 -15.46 -8.72
C VAL A 618 5.92 -16.11 -9.01
N PHE A 619 5.02 -15.42 -9.74
CA PHE A 619 3.73 -15.98 -10.14
C PHE A 619 3.85 -16.86 -11.36
N GLU A 620 4.72 -16.51 -12.28
CA GLU A 620 5.04 -17.24 -13.51
C GLU A 620 6.48 -16.91 -13.98
N ASP A 621 6.96 -17.57 -15.04
CA ASP A 621 8.31 -17.31 -15.58
C ASP A 621 8.43 -15.90 -16.16
N GLY A 622 9.55 -15.22 -15.88
CA GLY A 622 9.84 -13.90 -16.41
C GLY A 622 10.62 -12.97 -15.47
N PRO A 623 10.81 -11.73 -15.87
CA PRO A 623 10.52 -11.13 -17.19
C PRO A 623 11.39 -11.71 -18.30
N SER A 624 11.01 -11.53 -19.57
CA SER A 624 11.73 -12.08 -20.73
C SER A 624 13.10 -11.42 -21.00
N MET A 625 13.37 -10.29 -20.37
CA MET A 625 14.66 -9.58 -20.38
C MET A 625 14.93 -8.89 -19.04
N SER A 626 16.20 -8.67 -18.72
CA SER A 626 16.56 -7.84 -17.56
C SER A 626 16.36 -6.37 -17.86
N PHE A 627 15.77 -5.63 -16.93
CA PHE A 627 15.64 -4.17 -16.96
C PHE A 627 15.58 -3.59 -15.55
N ASN A 628 15.64 -2.26 -15.43
CA ASN A 628 15.42 -1.59 -14.16
C ASN A 628 14.09 -0.83 -14.20
N LEU A 629 13.31 -0.90 -13.12
CA LEU A 629 12.32 0.13 -12.83
C LEU A 629 13.07 1.43 -12.54
N GLN A 630 12.54 2.56 -13.01
CA GLN A 630 13.24 3.84 -12.95
C GLN A 630 12.27 4.96 -12.58
N TRP A 631 12.59 5.71 -11.55
CA TRP A 631 11.80 6.85 -11.08
C TRP A 631 12.68 8.08 -10.97
N ALA A 632 12.34 9.16 -11.68
CA ALA A 632 12.99 10.45 -11.49
C ALA A 632 12.50 11.12 -10.20
N THR A 633 11.18 11.10 -9.97
CA THR A 633 10.53 11.74 -8.84
C THR A 633 9.87 10.73 -7.90
N PHE A 634 9.58 11.16 -6.66
CA PHE A 634 8.79 10.36 -5.72
C PHE A 634 7.38 10.08 -6.27
N MET A 635 6.82 11.03 -7.03
CA MET A 635 5.50 10.88 -7.65
C MET A 635 5.49 9.82 -8.75
N ASP A 636 6.59 9.64 -9.49
CA ASP A 636 6.70 8.57 -10.49
C ASP A 636 6.55 7.19 -9.82
N ALA A 637 7.26 6.95 -8.72
CA ALA A 637 7.15 5.71 -7.94
C ALA A 637 5.75 5.52 -7.34
N SER A 638 5.18 6.59 -6.76
CA SER A 638 3.83 6.57 -6.21
C SER A 638 2.77 6.24 -7.27
N ASN A 639 2.90 6.83 -8.47
CA ASN A 639 1.99 6.56 -9.57
C ASN A 639 2.11 5.12 -10.07
N GLU A 640 3.33 4.61 -10.21
CA GLU A 640 3.58 3.22 -10.62
C GLU A 640 2.96 2.24 -9.61
N SER A 641 3.15 2.47 -8.31
CA SER A 641 2.54 1.67 -7.25
C SER A 641 1.01 1.65 -7.35
N ALA A 642 0.38 2.79 -7.56
CA ALA A 642 -1.07 2.90 -7.68
C ALA A 642 -1.60 2.16 -8.92
N LEU A 643 -0.96 2.34 -10.08
CA LEU A 643 -1.34 1.71 -11.35
C LEU A 643 -1.09 0.20 -11.34
N SER A 644 -0.05 -0.28 -10.66
CA SER A 644 0.27 -1.69 -10.55
C SER A 644 -0.91 -2.53 -10.03
N ARG A 645 -1.80 -1.93 -9.23
CA ARG A 645 -2.96 -2.62 -8.66
C ARG A 645 -4.04 -2.92 -9.69
N MET A 646 -4.14 -2.13 -10.76
CA MET A 646 -5.05 -2.40 -11.88
C MET A 646 -4.53 -3.52 -12.77
N TRP A 647 -3.22 -3.54 -13.09
CA TRP A 647 -2.59 -4.68 -13.76
C TRP A 647 -2.62 -5.95 -12.89
N GLY A 648 -2.44 -5.80 -11.58
CA GLY A 648 -2.64 -6.88 -10.62
C GLY A 648 -4.08 -7.36 -10.47
N GLY A 649 -5.05 -6.64 -11.06
CA GLY A 649 -6.46 -7.06 -11.14
C GLY A 649 -7.27 -6.90 -9.84
N ILE A 650 -6.80 -6.14 -8.85
CA ILE A 650 -7.43 -6.07 -7.52
C ILE A 650 -8.05 -4.73 -7.16
N HIS A 651 -7.83 -3.69 -7.96
CA HIS A 651 -8.46 -2.38 -7.80
C HIS A 651 -8.87 -1.79 -9.15
N PRO A 652 -10.09 -1.27 -9.31
CA PRO A 652 -10.48 -0.45 -10.45
C PRO A 652 -10.11 1.03 -10.23
N PRO A 653 -10.21 1.89 -11.27
CA PRO A 653 -9.93 3.34 -11.18
C PRO A 653 -10.65 4.07 -10.04
N ILE A 654 -11.88 3.68 -9.74
CA ILE A 654 -12.67 4.30 -8.66
C ILE A 654 -12.04 4.12 -7.28
N ASP A 655 -11.25 3.07 -7.07
CA ASP A 655 -10.55 2.84 -5.81
C ASP A 655 -9.27 3.68 -5.71
N ASP A 656 -8.61 3.93 -6.83
CA ASP A 656 -7.30 4.57 -6.91
C ASP A 656 -7.35 6.09 -6.65
N ALA A 657 -8.12 6.83 -7.44
CA ALA A 657 -8.14 8.29 -7.37
C ALA A 657 -8.51 8.85 -5.98
N PRO A 658 -9.54 8.34 -5.27
CA PRO A 658 -9.82 8.77 -3.91
C PRO A 658 -8.71 8.40 -2.92
N GLY A 659 -8.07 7.24 -3.09
CA GLY A 659 -6.91 6.86 -2.28
C GLY A 659 -5.77 7.86 -2.40
N ARG A 660 -5.45 8.31 -3.61
CA ARG A 660 -4.44 9.37 -3.86
C ARG A 660 -4.82 10.69 -3.18
N ARG A 661 -6.10 11.10 -3.21
CA ARG A 661 -6.57 12.32 -2.53
C ARG A 661 -6.35 12.25 -1.02
N ILE A 662 -6.74 11.14 -0.40
CA ILE A 662 -6.49 10.91 1.03
C ILE A 662 -4.98 10.95 1.31
N GLY A 663 -4.18 10.22 0.54
CA GLY A 663 -2.73 10.15 0.72
C GLY A 663 -2.05 11.51 0.65
N LYS A 664 -2.44 12.36 -0.31
CA LYS A 664 -1.92 13.73 -0.44
C LYS A 664 -2.09 14.52 0.86
N HIS A 665 -3.29 14.53 1.44
CA HIS A 665 -3.56 15.28 2.66
C HIS A 665 -2.85 14.67 3.87
N VAL A 666 -2.92 13.34 4.02
CA VAL A 666 -2.32 12.64 5.16
C VAL A 666 -0.80 12.82 5.17
N GLY A 667 -0.11 12.64 4.03
CA GLY A 667 1.35 12.75 3.97
C GLY A 667 1.85 14.15 4.35
N ARG A 668 1.22 15.19 3.81
CA ARG A 668 1.56 16.59 4.14
C ARG A 668 1.29 16.92 5.59
N ASN A 669 0.11 16.55 6.10
CA ASN A 669 -0.26 16.81 7.50
C ASN A 669 0.67 16.09 8.47
N ALA A 670 1.00 14.83 8.20
CA ALA A 670 1.92 14.06 9.03
C ALA A 670 3.32 14.69 9.05
N PHE A 671 3.85 15.13 7.90
CA PHE A 671 5.14 15.82 7.85
C PHE A 671 5.15 17.09 8.68
N HIS A 672 4.16 17.96 8.51
CA HIS A 672 4.09 19.23 9.26
C HIS A 672 3.89 19.00 10.75
N TYR A 673 3.08 18.01 11.14
CA TYR A 673 2.93 17.67 12.55
C TYR A 673 4.23 17.10 13.14
N ALA A 674 4.91 16.18 12.44
CA ALA A 674 6.22 15.71 12.86
C ALA A 674 7.21 16.87 13.07
N GLU A 675 7.23 17.83 12.16
CA GLU A 675 8.11 18.99 12.23
C GLU A 675 7.89 19.83 13.50
N THR A 676 6.65 19.94 14.03
CA THR A 676 6.38 20.63 15.31
C THR A 676 7.02 19.92 16.49
N ILE A 677 7.21 18.62 16.40
CA ILE A 677 7.81 17.78 17.44
C ILE A 677 9.33 17.80 17.33
N VAL A 678 9.84 17.51 16.12
CA VAL A 678 11.28 17.34 15.90
C VAL A 678 12.06 18.66 15.82
N PHE A 679 11.37 19.75 15.49
CA PHE A 679 11.93 21.11 15.42
C PHE A 679 10.96 22.18 15.97
N PRO A 680 10.65 22.14 17.26
CA PRO A 680 9.63 23.04 17.85
C PRO A 680 9.92 24.51 17.69
N GLN A 681 11.17 24.91 17.46
CA GLN A 681 11.54 26.31 17.22
C GLN A 681 11.16 26.77 15.81
N TRP A 682 11.26 25.91 14.82
CA TRP A 682 10.85 26.22 13.44
C TRP A 682 9.33 26.34 13.33
N ALA A 683 8.59 25.52 14.03
CA ALA A 683 7.12 25.61 14.10
C ALA A 683 6.65 26.99 14.61
N GLN A 684 7.39 27.61 15.54
CA GLN A 684 7.10 28.98 16.02
C GLN A 684 7.44 30.07 14.99
N GLU A 685 8.43 29.84 14.14
CA GLU A 685 8.89 30.82 13.14
C GLU A 685 8.01 30.84 11.87
N PHE A 686 7.46 29.67 11.51
CA PHE A 686 6.63 29.48 10.30
C PHE A 686 5.12 29.45 10.56
N GLY A 687 4.65 29.75 11.78
CA GLY A 687 3.25 29.97 12.12
C GLY A 687 2.52 28.79 12.77
N GLY A 688 2.73 28.64 13.99
CA GLY A 688 1.80 28.40 15.13
C GLY A 688 1.13 27.09 15.28
N ASP A 689 0.88 26.16 14.53
CA ASP A 689 0.32 24.84 14.89
C ASP A 689 0.83 23.65 14.02
N GLY A 690 1.88 23.90 13.27
CA GLY A 690 2.52 22.86 12.42
C GLY A 690 1.71 22.44 11.21
N PHE A 691 0.50 22.91 11.11
CA PHE A 691 -0.35 22.72 9.96
C PHE A 691 -0.29 24.01 9.13
N LEU A 692 -0.05 23.86 7.85
CA LEU A 692 -0.30 24.97 6.95
C LEU A 692 -1.72 25.51 7.23
N PRO A 693 -1.93 26.84 7.28
CA PRO A 693 -3.27 27.37 7.29
C PRO A 693 -3.99 26.78 6.09
N SER A 694 -4.88 25.82 6.37
CA SER A 694 -5.74 25.16 5.40
C SER A 694 -5.13 24.94 4.00
N ASP A 695 -4.36 23.85 3.82
CA ASP A 695 -4.35 23.18 2.52
C ASP A 695 -5.68 22.40 2.27
N VAL A 696 -6.68 22.64 3.11
CA VAL A 696 -8.07 22.53 2.71
C VAL A 696 -8.35 23.85 2.00
N CYS A 697 -8.11 23.87 0.71
CA CYS A 697 -8.61 24.90 -0.16
C CYS A 697 -10.11 25.01 0.11
N SER A 698 -10.51 26.02 0.90
CA SER A 698 -11.90 26.20 1.33
C SER A 698 -12.79 26.18 0.07
N GLY A 699 -13.69 25.20 -0.03
CA GLY A 699 -14.55 25.01 -1.20
C GLY A 699 -14.02 24.03 -2.28
N ASP A 700 -12.82 23.47 -2.14
CA ASP A 700 -12.36 22.33 -2.92
C ASP A 700 -12.71 21.05 -2.15
N PHE A 701 -13.91 20.57 -2.31
CA PHE A 701 -14.44 19.44 -1.52
C PHE A 701 -14.05 18.09 -2.09
N ASN A 702 -13.63 18.03 -3.35
CA ASN A 702 -13.17 16.81 -4.01
C ASN A 702 -11.64 16.68 -4.01
N GLY A 703 -10.91 17.74 -3.60
CA GLY A 703 -9.45 17.74 -3.50
C GLY A 703 -8.73 17.74 -4.85
N ASP A 704 -9.37 18.25 -5.92
CA ASP A 704 -8.77 18.27 -7.26
C ASP A 704 -7.92 19.53 -7.52
N GLY A 705 -7.81 20.44 -6.55
CA GLY A 705 -7.06 21.69 -6.63
C GLY A 705 -7.82 22.83 -7.29
N THR A 706 -9.09 22.65 -7.65
CA THR A 706 -9.95 23.67 -8.23
C THR A 706 -11.32 23.71 -7.55
N ARG A 707 -11.95 24.85 -7.51
CA ARG A 707 -13.32 24.99 -6.95
C ARG A 707 -14.32 24.99 -8.10
N GLY A 708 -14.82 23.80 -8.45
CA GLY A 708 -15.55 23.57 -9.68
C GLY A 708 -16.93 22.93 -9.51
N SER A 709 -17.40 22.31 -10.58
CA SER A 709 -18.72 21.64 -10.60
C SER A 709 -18.75 20.37 -9.74
N GLY A 710 -17.61 19.66 -9.61
CA GLY A 710 -17.49 18.51 -8.72
C GLY A 710 -17.75 18.89 -7.26
N ASP A 711 -17.15 19.99 -6.81
CA ASP A 711 -17.35 20.51 -5.46
C ASP A 711 -18.76 20.97 -5.18
N LEU A 712 -19.38 21.63 -6.16
CA LEU A 712 -20.78 22.03 -6.05
C LEU A 712 -21.71 20.83 -5.85
N ILE A 713 -21.46 19.73 -6.56
CA ILE A 713 -22.24 18.51 -6.42
C ILE A 713 -22.07 17.95 -5.00
N LEU A 714 -20.84 17.85 -4.51
CA LEU A 714 -20.55 17.40 -3.14
C LEU A 714 -21.19 18.31 -2.11
N PHE A 715 -21.06 19.64 -2.27
CA PHE A 715 -21.72 20.62 -1.42
C PHE A 715 -23.23 20.42 -1.36
N LEU A 716 -23.88 20.25 -2.52
CA LEU A 716 -25.34 20.07 -2.61
C LEU A 716 -25.82 18.75 -1.97
N THR A 717 -24.99 17.73 -1.90
CA THR A 717 -25.33 16.50 -1.16
C THR A 717 -25.35 16.70 0.35
N ALA A 718 -24.55 17.64 0.85
CA ALA A 718 -24.49 18.02 2.26
C ALA A 718 -25.48 19.11 2.64
N PHE A 719 -26.06 19.81 1.66
CA PHE A 719 -26.94 20.96 1.86
C PHE A 719 -28.20 20.61 2.64
N GLY A 720 -28.43 21.31 3.74
CA GLY A 720 -29.61 21.11 4.60
C GLY A 720 -29.46 19.94 5.60
N LEU A 721 -28.32 19.27 5.62
CA LEU A 721 -27.97 18.37 6.71
C LEU A 721 -27.41 19.18 7.88
N GLY A 722 -27.83 18.90 9.09
CA GLY A 722 -27.34 19.58 10.29
C GLY A 722 -25.92 19.11 10.67
N TRP A 723 -24.96 19.45 9.84
CA TRP A 723 -23.59 19.00 9.92
C TRP A 723 -22.63 20.16 10.15
N THR A 724 -21.65 19.95 11.02
CA THR A 724 -20.45 20.75 11.08
C THR A 724 -19.36 19.97 10.34
N GLY A 725 -18.99 20.40 9.15
CA GLY A 725 -18.01 19.72 8.31
C GLY A 725 -17.38 20.68 7.30
N PRO A 726 -16.58 20.19 6.38
CA PRO A 726 -15.86 21.04 5.41
C PRO A 726 -16.78 21.89 4.53
N TYR A 727 -18.08 21.58 4.51
CA TYR A 727 -19.10 22.31 3.75
C TYR A 727 -19.70 23.51 4.52
N ASP A 728 -19.45 23.62 5.82
CA ASP A 728 -19.83 24.76 6.66
C ASP A 728 -18.73 25.84 6.56
N LEU A 729 -18.84 26.66 5.51
CA LEU A 729 -17.79 27.63 5.15
C LEU A 729 -17.79 28.86 6.05
N ASP A 730 -18.95 29.22 6.61
CA ASP A 730 -19.10 30.35 7.52
C ASP A 730 -18.98 29.98 9.00
N ASN A 731 -18.75 28.68 9.29
CA ASN A 731 -18.64 28.12 10.65
C ASN A 731 -19.88 28.37 11.52
N SER A 732 -21.08 28.40 10.92
CA SER A 732 -22.35 28.61 11.61
C SER A 732 -22.90 27.35 12.27
N ALA A 733 -22.29 26.17 12.00
CA ALA A 733 -22.75 24.85 12.40
C ALA A 733 -24.02 24.37 11.65
N VAL A 734 -24.35 25.00 10.53
CA VAL A 734 -25.47 24.61 9.64
C VAL A 734 -25.07 24.85 8.18
N ILE A 735 -25.11 23.81 7.36
CA ILE A 735 -24.84 23.99 5.92
C ILE A 735 -26.07 24.56 5.26
N ASP A 736 -26.05 25.84 4.92
CA ASP A 736 -27.18 26.58 4.37
C ASP A 736 -26.83 27.48 3.18
N THR A 737 -27.74 28.41 2.84
CA THR A 737 -27.55 29.30 1.69
C THR A 737 -26.39 30.29 1.85
N GLN A 738 -25.92 30.54 3.05
CA GLN A 738 -24.77 31.42 3.27
C GLN A 738 -23.47 30.73 2.84
N ASP A 739 -23.33 29.44 3.19
CA ASP A 739 -22.18 28.63 2.74
C ASP A 739 -22.16 28.49 1.21
N LEU A 740 -23.34 28.29 0.60
CA LEU A 740 -23.44 28.28 -0.87
C LEU A 740 -22.97 29.60 -1.49
N LEU A 741 -23.31 30.72 -0.88
CA LEU A 741 -22.88 32.02 -1.36
C LEU A 741 -21.36 32.22 -1.18
N GLU A 742 -20.79 31.73 -0.11
CA GLU A 742 -19.34 31.75 0.11
C GLU A 742 -18.62 30.84 -0.88
N PHE A 743 -19.12 29.63 -1.10
CA PHE A 743 -18.60 28.72 -2.14
C PHE A 743 -18.65 29.37 -3.53
N LEU A 744 -19.76 29.97 -3.91
CA LEU A 744 -19.90 30.64 -5.21
C LEU A 744 -18.99 31.85 -5.41
N GLN A 745 -18.50 32.49 -4.34
CA GLN A 745 -17.47 33.54 -4.44
C GLN A 745 -16.09 32.95 -4.80
N LEU A 746 -15.85 31.69 -4.45
CA LEU A 746 -14.62 30.97 -4.73
C LEU A 746 -14.66 30.21 -6.06
N TRP A 747 -15.81 30.22 -6.74
CA TRP A 747 -16.05 29.45 -7.98
C TRP A 747 -15.07 29.73 -9.09
N ASN A 748 -14.56 28.67 -9.72
CA ASN A 748 -13.56 28.72 -10.79
C ASN A 748 -12.23 29.37 -10.39
N THR A 749 -11.87 29.32 -9.12
CA THR A 749 -10.52 29.69 -8.66
C THR A 749 -9.71 28.42 -8.43
N GLU A 750 -8.43 28.49 -8.75
CA GLU A 750 -7.47 27.45 -8.36
C GLU A 750 -7.14 27.56 -6.86
N CYS A 751 -6.72 26.48 -6.26
CA CYS A 751 -6.17 26.44 -4.93
C CYS A 751 -4.69 26.83 -5.03
N ASP A 752 -4.27 27.89 -4.36
CA ASP A 752 -2.87 28.34 -4.31
C ASP A 752 -1.99 27.38 -3.52
#